data_b5b969cb5ebe0daa68f3927ae9bfbf4c
#
_entry.id   b5b969cb5ebe0daa68f3927ae9bfbf4c
#
_cell.length_a   1.000
_cell.length_b   1.000
_cell.length_c   1.000
_cell.angle_alpha   90.00
_cell.angle_beta   90.00
_cell.angle_gamma   90.00
#
_symmetry.space_group_name_H-M   'P 1'
#
loop_
_entity.id
_entity.type
_entity.pdbx_description
1 polymer ?
#
loop_
_entity_poly.entity_id
_entity_poly.type
_entity_poly.pdbx_seq_one_letter_code
_entity_poly.pdbx_strand_id
1 'polypeptide(L)'
;MKERYHVTGMSCSACSSHVEKAVNKLNAVEKASVNLLTETMDVTYDESRLSSGGIIDAVVKAGYGASVMGESSNGNAAGGQGASGSGSRRSASAADGKQELQQKLDAEAKAMKWRLGISIGFLIPLMYVSMHHMFKEWFGIPVPAFIVNTMHGNANAMNFALTQFLLLLPILYVNRKFFSVGFKTLAHRSPNMDSLIALGSGAALVYGIFAMYRISYGLGYGDMAVVEHYSHDLYFESSGTILTLITVGKYLESRSKGKTSEAITKLMNLAPKVAILVTEDGQEKEVPTESLQKGDIFLVKPGSLVPVDGIVLEGNSSVDEAVITGESVPVEKQAGDHVVSATVNKAGFLKCRADRVGDDTTLAQIIRLVEEASASKAPIAQLADKVAGVFVPTVMAISLVTLIVWLASGATAEFAISTAIAVLVISCPCALGLATPVAIMVGTGVGASNGILIKTGEALQQAKEIDTVVLDKTGTITSGKLKVEEAGGYQSDFPVDAMMQIAAALEKKSEHPLAEAVVEYAESFRLTIPEITDFQATFGRGVEGALAGDFHVEEVTKNDGPTAVFYAGKSGNGSNTSGKGTHQAMPTGNTVPDTGRVIIPAGTKFYVGNLAFLQEKNITLPQGAAEGLNRMADEGMTPLLVAMEASFQEERFLGIIGVSDTVKATSYEAINAWKKMGVRVIMLTGDNRRTAEAVRQKLGISEVVAEVLPQDKEKKVSELKRQGHRVAMIGDGINDAPALAAADVGMAIGAGTDVAMESADIILMKNDLRDAVTAMKLSRAVIRNIKENLFWAFFYNCIGIPLAAGVLYPAFGIRLNPMFGAAAMSLSSIFVVTNALRLKGFKSGFTTLKISGNEKTTKIMRETTDVKTGIQEAPVDQNNREEKERTNTMTKVISIEGMMCNHCTGTVQKALEAVEGVKTVTMSLEQKNAAVELASDVADDVLAKAVVDAGYEVKGIITK
;
A
#
# COMPACT_ATOMS: atom_id res chain seq x y z
N MET A 1 -10.65 -28.87 3.26
CA MET A 1 -9.48 -28.56 2.40
C MET A 1 -9.70 -27.26 1.66
N LYS A 2 -8.65 -26.44 1.43
CA LYS A 2 -8.72 -25.25 0.55
C LYS A 2 -7.87 -25.52 -0.68
N GLU A 3 -8.44 -25.42 -1.86
CA GLU A 3 -7.78 -25.77 -3.13
C GLU A 3 -8.03 -24.69 -4.18
N ARG A 4 -7.03 -24.42 -5.02
CA ARG A 4 -7.09 -23.39 -6.06
C ARG A 4 -7.13 -24.03 -7.46
N TYR A 5 -8.06 -23.55 -8.29
CA TYR A 5 -8.30 -24.00 -9.64
C TYR A 5 -8.04 -22.88 -10.65
N HIS A 6 -7.52 -23.22 -11.81
CA HIS A 6 -7.51 -22.35 -12.98
C HIS A 6 -8.80 -22.53 -13.76
N VAL A 7 -9.56 -21.45 -14.01
CA VAL A 7 -10.86 -21.50 -14.70
C VAL A 7 -10.77 -20.76 -16.03
N THR A 8 -10.99 -21.46 -17.13
CA THR A 8 -10.90 -20.92 -18.49
C THR A 8 -12.27 -20.66 -19.11
N GLY A 9 -12.32 -19.68 -20.04
CA GLY A 9 -13.54 -19.34 -20.78
C GLY A 9 -14.40 -18.26 -20.15
N MET A 10 -13.96 -17.65 -19.05
CA MET A 10 -14.66 -16.53 -18.44
C MET A 10 -14.30 -15.22 -19.18
N SER A 11 -15.30 -14.45 -19.61
CA SER A 11 -15.10 -13.18 -20.33
C SER A 11 -15.64 -11.95 -19.59
N CYS A 12 -16.43 -12.13 -18.54
CA CYS A 12 -17.06 -11.06 -17.77
C CYS A 12 -17.45 -11.50 -16.35
N SER A 13 -17.84 -10.54 -15.50
CA SER A 13 -18.25 -10.80 -14.12
C SER A 13 -19.49 -11.70 -13.98
N ALA A 14 -20.40 -11.68 -14.97
CA ALA A 14 -21.52 -12.61 -14.99
C ALA A 14 -21.05 -14.07 -15.14
N CYS A 15 -19.97 -14.31 -15.90
CA CYS A 15 -19.35 -15.62 -16.03
C CYS A 15 -18.79 -16.13 -14.69
N SER A 16 -17.99 -15.29 -14.01
CA SER A 16 -17.41 -15.66 -12.71
C SER A 16 -18.48 -15.92 -11.65
N SER A 17 -19.53 -15.10 -11.61
CA SER A 17 -20.69 -15.33 -10.72
C SER A 17 -21.45 -16.62 -11.03
N HIS A 18 -21.54 -17.01 -12.31
CA HIS A 18 -22.21 -18.25 -12.70
C HIS A 18 -21.39 -19.49 -12.28
N VAL A 19 -20.08 -19.48 -12.49
CA VAL A 19 -19.18 -20.55 -12.02
C VAL A 19 -19.25 -20.66 -10.49
N GLU A 20 -19.16 -19.54 -9.78
CA GLU A 20 -19.21 -19.47 -8.33
C GLU A 20 -20.53 -20.04 -7.77
N LYS A 21 -21.67 -19.69 -8.39
CA LYS A 21 -22.98 -20.26 -8.03
C LYS A 21 -23.07 -21.77 -8.32
N ALA A 22 -22.47 -22.24 -9.41
CA ALA A 22 -22.50 -23.65 -9.79
C ALA A 22 -21.73 -24.51 -8.78
N VAL A 23 -20.56 -24.04 -8.33
CA VAL A 23 -19.71 -24.73 -7.36
C VAL A 23 -20.28 -24.62 -5.93
N ASN A 24 -20.78 -23.45 -5.51
CA ASN A 24 -21.39 -23.27 -4.19
C ASN A 24 -22.72 -24.03 -4.01
N LYS A 25 -23.30 -24.59 -5.08
CA LYS A 25 -24.46 -25.49 -4.99
C LYS A 25 -24.13 -26.93 -4.60
N LEU A 26 -22.86 -27.29 -4.61
CA LEU A 26 -22.40 -28.62 -4.20
C LEU A 26 -22.46 -28.76 -2.68
N ASN A 27 -23.13 -29.80 -2.16
CA ASN A 27 -23.43 -29.97 -0.72
C ASN A 27 -22.18 -30.08 0.20
N ALA A 28 -20.99 -30.28 -0.38
CA ALA A 28 -19.75 -30.43 0.37
C ALA A 28 -18.84 -29.19 0.24
N VAL A 29 -19.26 -28.14 -0.47
CA VAL A 29 -18.54 -26.88 -0.62
C VAL A 29 -19.03 -25.90 0.44
N GLU A 30 -18.10 -25.41 1.25
CA GLU A 30 -18.35 -24.36 2.24
C GLU A 30 -18.35 -22.99 1.58
N LYS A 31 -17.32 -22.72 0.76
CA LYS A 31 -17.16 -21.45 0.05
C LYS A 31 -16.37 -21.63 -1.23
N ALA A 32 -16.90 -21.12 -2.33
CA ALA A 32 -16.14 -20.94 -3.56
C ALA A 32 -16.10 -19.45 -3.93
N SER A 33 -14.92 -18.97 -4.33
CA SER A 33 -14.70 -17.59 -4.78
C SER A 33 -13.96 -17.61 -6.10
N VAL A 34 -14.51 -16.96 -7.13
CA VAL A 34 -13.97 -16.95 -8.49
C VAL A 34 -13.45 -15.57 -8.84
N ASN A 35 -12.19 -15.48 -9.23
CA ASN A 35 -11.56 -14.26 -9.69
C ASN A 35 -11.46 -14.22 -11.22
N LEU A 36 -12.08 -13.20 -11.82
CA LEU A 36 -12.08 -13.02 -13.27
C LEU A 36 -10.73 -12.53 -13.82
N LEU A 37 -9.94 -11.75 -13.03
CA LEU A 37 -8.68 -11.15 -13.52
C LEU A 37 -7.55 -12.16 -13.58
N THR A 38 -7.46 -13.01 -12.56
CA THR A 38 -6.44 -14.06 -12.46
C THR A 38 -6.89 -15.38 -13.08
N GLU A 39 -8.16 -15.46 -13.51
CA GLU A 39 -8.79 -16.69 -14.01
C GLU A 39 -8.70 -17.86 -13.01
N THR A 40 -8.74 -17.55 -11.70
CA THR A 40 -8.63 -18.52 -10.62
C THR A 40 -9.91 -18.67 -9.83
N MET A 41 -10.08 -19.82 -9.20
CA MET A 41 -11.16 -20.13 -8.27
C MET A 41 -10.57 -20.77 -7.02
N ASP A 42 -10.80 -20.16 -5.86
CA ASP A 42 -10.50 -20.76 -4.56
C ASP A 42 -11.75 -21.46 -4.02
N VAL A 43 -11.62 -22.73 -3.63
CA VAL A 43 -12.72 -23.53 -3.09
C VAL A 43 -12.31 -24.12 -1.76
N THR A 44 -13.14 -23.86 -0.73
CA THR A 44 -13.06 -24.54 0.57
C THR A 44 -14.15 -25.60 0.61
N TYR A 45 -13.78 -26.88 0.78
CA TYR A 45 -14.71 -28.00 0.73
C TYR A 45 -14.27 -29.16 1.62
N ASP A 46 -15.22 -30.06 1.88
CA ASP A 46 -14.98 -31.31 2.64
C ASP A 46 -14.49 -32.39 1.67
N GLU A 47 -13.20 -32.73 1.74
CA GLU A 47 -12.54 -33.70 0.89
C GLU A 47 -13.09 -35.15 1.07
N SER A 48 -13.66 -35.44 2.25
CA SER A 48 -14.29 -36.73 2.51
C SER A 48 -15.56 -36.95 1.73
N ARG A 49 -16.20 -35.89 1.21
CA ARG A 49 -17.51 -35.93 0.53
C ARG A 49 -17.44 -35.51 -0.93
N LEU A 50 -16.40 -34.76 -1.34
CA LEU A 50 -16.27 -34.22 -2.68
C LEU A 50 -14.81 -34.27 -3.13
N SER A 51 -14.57 -34.82 -4.33
CA SER A 51 -13.23 -34.81 -4.95
C SER A 51 -13.03 -33.59 -5.83
N SER A 52 -11.75 -33.18 -6.08
CA SER A 52 -11.38 -32.16 -7.04
C SER A 52 -12.02 -32.33 -8.41
N GLY A 53 -12.14 -33.61 -8.87
CA GLY A 53 -12.84 -33.95 -10.10
C GLY A 53 -14.32 -33.55 -10.12
N GLY A 54 -15.03 -33.71 -8.99
CA GLY A 54 -16.43 -33.29 -8.87
C GLY A 54 -16.63 -31.77 -8.98
N ILE A 55 -15.65 -31.00 -8.50
CA ILE A 55 -15.63 -29.52 -8.64
C ILE A 55 -15.38 -29.15 -10.10
N ILE A 56 -14.41 -29.80 -10.78
CA ILE A 56 -14.12 -29.59 -12.21
C ILE A 56 -15.36 -29.91 -13.04
N ASP A 57 -16.02 -31.04 -12.79
CA ASP A 57 -17.26 -31.45 -13.51
C ASP A 57 -18.38 -30.41 -13.35
N ALA A 58 -18.53 -29.80 -12.17
CA ALA A 58 -19.53 -28.76 -11.96
C ALA A 58 -19.23 -27.49 -12.79
N VAL A 59 -17.95 -27.11 -12.90
CA VAL A 59 -17.51 -25.98 -13.73
C VAL A 59 -17.71 -26.29 -15.22
N VAL A 60 -17.39 -27.53 -15.66
CA VAL A 60 -17.57 -27.97 -17.05
C VAL A 60 -19.06 -28.01 -17.41
N LYS A 61 -19.92 -28.51 -16.52
CA LYS A 61 -21.39 -28.47 -16.70
C LYS A 61 -21.94 -27.05 -16.78
N ALA A 62 -21.30 -26.10 -16.09
CA ALA A 62 -21.65 -24.68 -16.20
C ALA A 62 -21.16 -24.04 -17.53
N GLY A 63 -20.43 -24.79 -18.38
CA GLY A 63 -19.99 -24.33 -19.70
C GLY A 63 -18.57 -23.75 -19.75
N TYR A 64 -17.78 -23.87 -18.69
CA TYR A 64 -16.41 -23.36 -18.55
C TYR A 64 -15.40 -24.48 -18.39
N GLY A 65 -14.09 -24.20 -18.53
CA GLY A 65 -13.05 -25.19 -18.25
C GLY A 65 -12.47 -24.97 -16.84
N ALA A 66 -12.03 -26.02 -16.16
CA ALA A 66 -11.30 -25.93 -14.90
C ALA A 66 -10.18 -26.97 -14.83
N SER A 67 -9.08 -26.63 -14.16
CA SER A 67 -7.96 -27.50 -13.80
C SER A 67 -7.40 -27.12 -12.44
N VAL A 68 -6.88 -28.10 -11.69
CA VAL A 68 -6.21 -27.85 -10.40
C VAL A 68 -4.88 -27.11 -10.65
N MET A 69 -4.58 -26.07 -9.89
CA MET A 69 -3.28 -25.38 -9.94
C MET A 69 -2.27 -26.19 -9.13
N GLY A 70 -1.28 -26.77 -9.84
CA GLY A 70 -0.24 -27.61 -9.22
C GLY A 70 -0.08 -28.98 -9.89
N GLU A 71 -1.05 -29.43 -10.68
CA GLU A 71 -0.90 -30.61 -11.56
C GLU A 71 -0.58 -30.13 -12.98
N SER A 72 0.63 -30.41 -13.46
CA SER A 72 1.00 -30.23 -14.88
C SER A 72 0.05 -31.04 -15.74
N SER A 73 -0.76 -30.37 -16.54
CA SER A 73 -1.64 -30.96 -17.52
C SER A 73 -0.84 -31.69 -18.59
N ASN A 74 -0.61 -32.99 -18.44
CA ASN A 74 -0.34 -33.88 -19.55
C ASN A 74 -1.71 -34.26 -20.19
N GLY A 75 -2.21 -33.37 -21.03
CA GLY A 75 -3.26 -33.68 -21.94
C GLY A 75 -2.68 -34.35 -23.17
N ASN A 76 -2.74 -35.66 -23.26
CA ASN A 76 -3.14 -36.29 -24.51
C ASN A 76 -3.55 -37.74 -24.33
N ALA A 77 -4.54 -38.05 -25.09
CA ALA A 77 -5.24 -39.33 -25.16
C ALA A 77 -4.35 -40.50 -25.64
N ALA A 78 -4.72 -41.69 -25.16
CA ALA A 78 -4.54 -43.00 -25.75
C ALA A 78 -3.15 -43.67 -25.69
N GLY A 79 -3.06 -44.67 -24.84
CA GLY A 79 -2.44 -45.95 -25.16
C GLY A 79 -0.93 -46.07 -25.04
N GLY A 80 -0.48 -46.84 -24.01
CA GLY A 80 0.89 -47.39 -24.04
C GLY A 80 1.43 -47.70 -22.64
N GLN A 81 1.55 -48.97 -22.35
CA GLN A 81 2.08 -49.59 -21.14
C GLN A 81 3.55 -49.28 -20.88
N GLY A 82 3.90 -49.11 -19.62
CA GLY A 82 5.09 -49.65 -18.98
C GLY A 82 6.40 -48.91 -19.12
N ALA A 83 6.82 -48.27 -18.05
CA ALA A 83 8.21 -48.38 -17.54
C ALA A 83 8.34 -47.65 -16.20
N SER A 84 8.69 -48.42 -15.17
CA SER A 84 9.15 -47.94 -13.86
C SER A 84 10.48 -47.21 -14.00
N GLY A 85 10.51 -45.94 -13.60
CA GLY A 85 11.72 -45.16 -13.47
C GLY A 85 11.53 -44.16 -12.32
N SER A 86 12.15 -44.45 -11.18
CA SER A 86 12.29 -43.54 -10.04
C SER A 86 13.13 -42.31 -10.45
N GLY A 87 12.46 -41.25 -10.82
CA GLY A 87 13.05 -39.93 -11.11
C GLY A 87 12.53 -38.90 -10.13
N SER A 88 13.40 -38.28 -9.36
CA SER A 88 13.22 -37.15 -8.50
C SER A 88 12.17 -36.16 -9.00
N ARG A 89 11.06 -36.00 -8.26
CA ARG A 89 10.07 -34.95 -8.49
C ARG A 89 10.72 -33.60 -8.22
N ARG A 90 11.18 -32.91 -9.26
CA ARG A 90 11.45 -31.47 -9.17
C ARG A 90 10.11 -30.78 -8.98
N SER A 91 9.90 -30.20 -7.81
CA SER A 91 8.86 -29.20 -7.61
C SER A 91 9.12 -28.05 -8.58
N ALA A 92 8.23 -27.83 -9.55
CA ALA A 92 8.27 -26.63 -10.36
C ALA A 92 8.12 -25.44 -9.43
N SER A 93 9.11 -24.54 -9.41
CA SER A 93 9.08 -23.37 -8.53
C SER A 93 7.92 -22.44 -8.91
N ALA A 94 7.34 -21.74 -7.94
CA ALA A 94 6.28 -20.74 -8.18
C ALA A 94 6.70 -19.69 -9.22
N ALA A 95 8.01 -19.47 -9.41
CA ALA A 95 8.59 -18.59 -10.42
C ALA A 95 8.32 -19.08 -11.86
N ASP A 96 8.39 -20.40 -12.13
CA ASP A 96 8.14 -20.96 -13.47
C ASP A 96 6.65 -20.81 -13.86
N GLY A 97 5.73 -21.04 -12.92
CA GLY A 97 4.30 -20.84 -13.16
C GLY A 97 3.93 -19.38 -13.44
N LYS A 98 4.66 -18.43 -12.83
CA LYS A 98 4.46 -16.99 -13.00
C LYS A 98 5.01 -16.46 -14.33
N GLN A 99 6.17 -16.95 -14.79
CA GLN A 99 6.69 -16.64 -16.13
C GLN A 99 5.76 -17.18 -17.23
N GLU A 100 5.19 -18.36 -17.03
CA GLU A 100 4.22 -18.97 -17.95
C GLU A 100 2.92 -18.14 -18.03
N LEU A 101 2.43 -17.61 -16.90
CA LEU A 101 1.26 -16.71 -16.87
C LEU A 101 1.54 -15.40 -17.62
N GLN A 102 2.69 -14.78 -17.38
CA GLN A 102 3.08 -13.55 -18.08
C GLN A 102 3.23 -13.78 -19.59
N GLN A 103 3.85 -14.88 -20.01
CA GLN A 103 3.96 -15.28 -21.42
C GLN A 103 2.59 -15.52 -22.05
N LYS A 104 1.64 -16.12 -21.32
CA LYS A 104 0.26 -16.33 -21.79
C LYS A 104 -0.45 -14.98 -21.97
N LEU A 105 -0.34 -14.04 -21.02
CA LEU A 105 -0.94 -12.71 -21.13
C LEU A 105 -0.37 -11.91 -22.31
N ASP A 106 0.93 -11.99 -22.53
CA ASP A 106 1.61 -11.33 -23.67
C ASP A 106 1.21 -11.97 -25.01
N ALA A 107 1.07 -13.29 -25.06
CA ALA A 107 0.60 -14.03 -26.25
C ALA A 107 -0.87 -13.67 -26.58
N GLU A 108 -1.74 -13.58 -25.58
CA GLU A 108 -3.12 -13.13 -25.76
C GLU A 108 -3.21 -11.68 -26.22
N ALA A 109 -2.41 -10.77 -25.63
CA ALA A 109 -2.34 -9.40 -26.07
C ALA A 109 -1.86 -9.25 -27.54
N LYS A 110 -0.85 -10.05 -27.93
CA LYS A 110 -0.38 -10.15 -29.33
C LYS A 110 -1.47 -10.68 -30.28
N ALA A 111 -2.15 -11.76 -29.90
CA ALA A 111 -3.24 -12.34 -30.68
C ALA A 111 -4.40 -11.34 -30.86
N MET A 112 -4.73 -10.60 -29.78
CA MET A 112 -5.77 -9.58 -29.82
C MET A 112 -5.38 -8.38 -30.66
N LYS A 113 -4.12 -7.95 -30.63
CA LYS A 113 -3.57 -6.90 -31.50
C LYS A 113 -3.66 -7.29 -33.00
N TRP A 114 -3.37 -8.54 -33.32
CA TRP A 114 -3.47 -9.11 -34.67
C TRP A 114 -4.92 -9.15 -35.16
N ARG A 115 -5.86 -9.64 -34.32
CA ARG A 115 -7.30 -9.61 -34.62
C ARG A 115 -7.82 -8.19 -34.85
N LEU A 116 -7.39 -7.24 -34.00
CA LEU A 116 -7.75 -5.82 -34.14
C LEU A 116 -7.22 -5.22 -35.44
N GLY A 117 -5.96 -5.52 -35.81
CA GLY A 117 -5.36 -5.06 -37.06
C GLY A 117 -6.14 -5.50 -38.29
N ILE A 118 -6.55 -6.76 -38.35
CA ILE A 118 -7.39 -7.31 -39.44
C ILE A 118 -8.77 -6.63 -39.40
N SER A 119 -9.41 -6.54 -38.22
CA SER A 119 -10.74 -5.95 -38.11
C SER A 119 -10.77 -4.50 -38.60
N ILE A 120 -9.79 -3.66 -38.21
CA ILE A 120 -9.68 -2.27 -38.67
C ILE A 120 -9.35 -2.20 -40.15
N GLY A 121 -8.41 -3.07 -40.61
CA GLY A 121 -7.99 -3.09 -42.02
C GLY A 121 -9.14 -3.37 -43.00
N PHE A 122 -10.13 -4.20 -42.60
CA PHE A 122 -11.32 -4.48 -43.41
C PHE A 122 -12.51 -3.57 -43.08
N LEU A 123 -12.58 -3.00 -41.88
CA LEU A 123 -13.64 -2.06 -41.52
C LEU A 123 -13.54 -0.76 -42.28
N ILE A 124 -12.33 -0.22 -42.45
CA ILE A 124 -12.12 1.05 -43.18
C ILE A 124 -12.66 0.99 -44.65
N PRO A 125 -12.28 -0.03 -45.46
CA PRO A 125 -12.88 -0.21 -46.76
C PRO A 125 -14.40 -0.47 -46.72
N LEU A 126 -14.89 -1.26 -45.74
CA LEU A 126 -16.31 -1.51 -45.58
C LEU A 126 -17.09 -0.21 -45.32
N MET A 127 -16.61 0.63 -44.39
CA MET A 127 -17.21 1.94 -44.10
C MET A 127 -17.15 2.88 -45.31
N TYR A 128 -16.02 2.88 -46.04
CA TYR A 128 -15.89 3.70 -47.23
C TYR A 128 -16.89 3.28 -48.34
N VAL A 129 -17.03 1.97 -48.60
CA VAL A 129 -18.02 1.45 -49.55
C VAL A 129 -19.43 1.76 -49.11
N SER A 130 -19.79 1.53 -47.85
CA SER A 130 -21.14 1.76 -47.31
C SER A 130 -21.53 3.25 -47.34
N MET A 131 -20.61 4.16 -47.02
CA MET A 131 -20.91 5.57 -46.80
C MET A 131 -20.28 6.52 -47.87
N HIS A 132 -19.83 5.98 -49.03
CA HIS A 132 -19.09 6.76 -50.04
C HIS A 132 -19.83 8.01 -50.52
N HIS A 133 -21.19 8.00 -50.62
CA HIS A 133 -22.01 9.15 -50.99
C HIS A 133 -21.95 10.27 -49.92
N MET A 134 -21.99 9.92 -48.63
CA MET A 134 -21.88 10.88 -47.53
C MET A 134 -20.48 11.52 -47.47
N PHE A 135 -19.41 10.74 -47.71
CA PHE A 135 -18.05 11.28 -47.73
C PHE A 135 -17.86 12.31 -48.85
N LYS A 136 -18.52 12.11 -49.98
CA LYS A 136 -18.53 13.08 -51.07
C LYS A 136 -19.27 14.36 -50.67
N GLU A 137 -20.45 14.24 -50.08
CA GLU A 137 -21.28 15.38 -49.69
C GLU A 137 -20.72 16.19 -48.52
N TRP A 138 -20.20 15.51 -47.46
CA TRP A 138 -19.77 16.18 -46.24
C TRP A 138 -18.32 16.67 -46.29
N PHE A 139 -17.44 15.91 -46.98
CA PHE A 139 -15.99 16.18 -46.96
C PHE A 139 -15.43 16.50 -48.33
N GLY A 140 -16.24 16.49 -49.40
CA GLY A 140 -15.76 16.75 -50.73
C GLY A 140 -14.76 15.71 -51.28
N ILE A 141 -14.69 14.54 -50.65
CA ILE A 141 -13.74 13.49 -51.03
C ILE A 141 -14.19 12.87 -52.37
N PRO A 142 -13.36 12.90 -53.45
CA PRO A 142 -13.75 12.36 -54.75
C PRO A 142 -13.90 10.83 -54.63
N VAL A 143 -15.05 10.32 -55.10
CA VAL A 143 -15.29 8.87 -55.20
C VAL A 143 -14.61 8.37 -56.46
N PRO A 144 -13.76 7.31 -56.41
CA PRO A 144 -13.14 6.72 -57.59
C PRO A 144 -14.18 6.28 -58.60
N ALA A 145 -13.91 6.56 -59.88
CA ALA A 145 -14.83 6.22 -60.97
C ALA A 145 -15.20 4.73 -60.99
N PHE A 146 -14.30 3.85 -60.60
CA PHE A 146 -14.58 2.43 -60.46
C PHE A 146 -15.76 2.17 -59.49
N ILE A 147 -15.78 2.78 -58.32
CA ILE A 147 -16.86 2.60 -57.30
C ILE A 147 -18.17 3.18 -57.85
N VAL A 148 -18.15 4.35 -58.46
CA VAL A 148 -19.36 4.97 -59.07
C VAL A 148 -19.94 4.05 -60.15
N ASN A 149 -19.10 3.50 -61.01
CA ASN A 149 -19.57 2.71 -62.17
C ASN A 149 -20.03 1.29 -61.78
N THR A 150 -19.50 0.72 -60.69
CA THR A 150 -19.76 -0.69 -60.31
C THR A 150 -20.65 -0.87 -59.10
N MET A 151 -20.84 0.17 -58.30
CA MET A 151 -21.54 0.06 -57.01
C MET A 151 -22.61 1.11 -56.78
N HIS A 152 -22.70 2.17 -57.63
CA HIS A 152 -23.70 3.22 -57.47
C HIS A 152 -24.91 2.98 -58.40
N GLY A 153 -26.10 3.26 -57.86
CA GLY A 153 -27.38 3.14 -58.56
C GLY A 153 -28.04 1.77 -58.40
N ASN A 154 -29.35 1.72 -58.62
CA ASN A 154 -30.20 0.53 -58.35
C ASN A 154 -29.78 -0.71 -59.20
N ALA A 155 -29.25 -0.51 -60.39
CA ALA A 155 -28.73 -1.61 -61.24
C ALA A 155 -27.51 -2.34 -60.61
N ASN A 156 -26.73 -1.62 -59.78
CA ASN A 156 -25.53 -2.13 -59.14
C ASN A 156 -25.77 -2.50 -57.64
N ALA A 157 -27.00 -2.41 -57.12
CA ALA A 157 -27.33 -2.63 -55.72
C ALA A 157 -26.86 -4.00 -55.20
N MET A 158 -26.88 -5.06 -56.02
CA MET A 158 -26.38 -6.37 -55.63
C MET A 158 -24.86 -6.42 -55.55
N ASN A 159 -24.12 -5.76 -56.42
CA ASN A 159 -22.65 -5.64 -56.34
C ASN A 159 -22.24 -4.88 -55.11
N PHE A 160 -22.95 -3.81 -54.77
CA PHE A 160 -22.78 -3.02 -53.54
C PHE A 160 -22.99 -3.86 -52.29
N ALA A 161 -24.08 -4.61 -52.21
CA ALA A 161 -24.38 -5.47 -51.04
C ALA A 161 -23.40 -6.64 -50.92
N LEU A 162 -23.06 -7.30 -52.02
CA LEU A 162 -22.11 -8.44 -52.02
C LEU A 162 -20.70 -7.95 -51.62
N THR A 163 -20.24 -6.78 -52.07
CA THR A 163 -18.95 -6.24 -51.72
C THR A 163 -18.87 -5.94 -50.20
N GLN A 164 -19.90 -5.37 -49.62
CA GLN A 164 -19.97 -5.15 -48.16
C GLN A 164 -19.93 -6.49 -47.38
N PHE A 165 -20.71 -7.48 -47.84
CA PHE A 165 -20.71 -8.80 -47.23
C PHE A 165 -19.33 -9.49 -47.29
N LEU A 166 -18.64 -9.43 -48.44
CA LEU A 166 -17.30 -10.02 -48.60
C LEU A 166 -16.25 -9.28 -47.72
N LEU A 167 -16.34 -7.96 -47.57
CA LEU A 167 -15.47 -7.18 -46.68
C LEU A 167 -15.75 -7.48 -45.20
N LEU A 168 -16.98 -7.86 -44.85
CA LEU A 168 -17.35 -8.24 -43.46
C LEU A 168 -16.83 -9.65 -43.06
N LEU A 169 -16.70 -10.59 -44.00
CA LEU A 169 -16.32 -11.97 -43.70
C LEU A 169 -15.01 -12.14 -42.90
N PRO A 170 -13.90 -11.42 -43.24
CA PRO A 170 -12.68 -11.49 -42.43
C PRO A 170 -12.88 -10.99 -41.01
N ILE A 171 -13.70 -9.94 -40.81
CA ILE A 171 -14.04 -9.41 -39.49
C ILE A 171 -14.81 -10.45 -38.66
N LEU A 172 -15.78 -11.13 -39.27
CA LEU A 172 -16.54 -12.22 -38.65
C LEU A 172 -15.62 -13.40 -38.27
N TYR A 173 -14.73 -13.80 -39.19
CA TYR A 173 -13.83 -14.93 -38.97
C TYR A 173 -12.90 -14.74 -37.80
N VAL A 174 -12.21 -13.57 -37.71
CA VAL A 174 -11.28 -13.29 -36.61
C VAL A 174 -12.00 -13.09 -35.27
N ASN A 175 -13.27 -12.68 -35.30
CA ASN A 175 -14.12 -12.43 -34.13
C ASN A 175 -15.11 -13.57 -33.83
N ARG A 176 -15.00 -14.72 -34.49
CA ARG A 176 -15.90 -15.89 -34.33
C ARG A 176 -16.08 -16.35 -32.88
N LYS A 177 -15.09 -16.05 -31.99
CA LYS A 177 -15.14 -16.42 -30.56
C LYS A 177 -16.36 -15.81 -29.86
N PHE A 178 -16.76 -14.58 -30.22
CA PHE A 178 -17.96 -13.94 -29.66
C PHE A 178 -19.24 -14.73 -29.97
N PHE A 179 -19.37 -15.24 -31.19
CA PHE A 179 -20.54 -16.03 -31.57
C PHE A 179 -20.55 -17.42 -30.90
N SER A 180 -19.41 -18.13 -30.92
CA SER A 180 -19.33 -19.50 -30.34
C SER A 180 -19.56 -19.47 -28.83
N VAL A 181 -18.98 -18.52 -28.10
CA VAL A 181 -19.16 -18.38 -26.64
C VAL A 181 -20.55 -17.84 -26.34
N GLY A 182 -20.98 -16.78 -27.03
CA GLY A 182 -22.26 -16.12 -26.81
C GLY A 182 -23.45 -17.04 -27.00
N PHE A 183 -23.52 -17.81 -28.10
CA PHE A 183 -24.61 -18.80 -28.33
C PHE A 183 -24.52 -19.98 -27.38
N LYS A 184 -23.32 -20.46 -27.03
CA LYS A 184 -23.15 -21.54 -26.06
C LYS A 184 -23.69 -21.15 -24.68
N THR A 185 -23.35 -19.96 -24.16
CA THR A 185 -23.83 -19.47 -22.85
C THR A 185 -25.34 -19.17 -22.88
N LEU A 186 -25.86 -18.70 -24.00
CA LEU A 186 -27.30 -18.53 -24.19
C LEU A 186 -28.06 -19.87 -24.13
N ALA A 187 -27.54 -20.91 -24.78
CA ALA A 187 -28.11 -22.28 -24.74
C ALA A 187 -28.12 -22.86 -23.31
N HIS A 188 -27.08 -22.55 -22.51
CA HIS A 188 -27.01 -22.95 -21.11
C HIS A 188 -27.82 -22.04 -20.15
N ARG A 189 -28.72 -21.17 -20.67
CA ARG A 189 -29.56 -20.24 -19.90
C ARG A 189 -28.75 -19.31 -18.97
N SER A 190 -27.53 -18.98 -19.33
CA SER A 190 -26.61 -18.12 -18.62
C SER A 190 -26.05 -17.05 -19.57
N PRO A 191 -26.93 -16.17 -20.13
CA PRO A 191 -26.51 -15.17 -21.09
C PRO A 191 -25.49 -14.23 -20.46
N ASN A 192 -24.45 -13.92 -21.22
CA ASN A 192 -23.37 -13.04 -20.86
C ASN A 192 -23.20 -11.92 -21.88
N MET A 193 -22.13 -11.11 -21.73
CA MET A 193 -21.78 -10.05 -22.67
C MET A 193 -21.62 -10.57 -24.10
N ASP A 194 -20.96 -11.72 -24.30
CA ASP A 194 -20.74 -12.28 -25.63
C ASP A 194 -22.09 -12.68 -26.29
N SER A 195 -23.11 -13.05 -25.46
CA SER A 195 -24.46 -13.32 -25.95
C SER A 195 -25.13 -12.07 -26.53
N LEU A 196 -24.98 -10.91 -25.88
CA LEU A 196 -25.52 -9.65 -26.41
C LEU A 196 -24.85 -9.26 -27.72
N ILE A 197 -23.52 -9.41 -27.81
CA ILE A 197 -22.75 -9.15 -29.02
C ILE A 197 -23.18 -10.09 -30.15
N ALA A 198 -23.26 -11.38 -29.85
CA ALA A 198 -23.65 -12.40 -30.84
C ALA A 198 -25.06 -12.18 -31.38
N LEU A 199 -26.02 -11.82 -30.52
CA LEU A 199 -27.37 -11.47 -30.94
C LEU A 199 -27.42 -10.18 -31.75
N GLY A 200 -26.77 -9.10 -31.29
CA GLY A 200 -26.80 -7.80 -31.97
C GLY A 200 -26.11 -7.84 -33.34
N SER A 201 -24.85 -8.30 -33.40
CA SER A 201 -24.11 -8.40 -34.67
C SER A 201 -24.66 -9.51 -35.59
N GLY A 202 -25.16 -10.61 -34.99
CA GLY A 202 -25.82 -11.71 -35.75
C GLY A 202 -27.14 -11.26 -36.37
N ALA A 203 -27.98 -10.53 -35.67
CA ALA A 203 -29.23 -9.98 -36.20
C ALA A 203 -28.97 -9.03 -37.38
N ALA A 204 -27.96 -8.15 -37.26
CA ALA A 204 -27.55 -7.26 -38.33
C ALA A 204 -27.05 -8.02 -39.58
N LEU A 205 -26.26 -9.12 -39.37
CA LEU A 205 -25.79 -10.00 -40.43
C LEU A 205 -26.96 -10.72 -41.14
N VAL A 206 -27.86 -11.32 -40.36
CA VAL A 206 -29.03 -12.09 -40.90
C VAL A 206 -29.92 -11.15 -41.69
N TYR A 207 -30.17 -9.93 -41.16
CA TYR A 207 -30.96 -8.95 -41.88
C TYR A 207 -30.29 -8.52 -43.19
N GLY A 208 -28.97 -8.27 -43.21
CA GLY A 208 -28.23 -7.90 -44.42
C GLY A 208 -28.32 -8.99 -45.51
N ILE A 209 -28.23 -10.27 -45.08
CA ILE A 209 -28.45 -11.41 -46.00
C ILE A 209 -29.89 -11.43 -46.52
N PHE A 210 -30.88 -11.20 -45.68
CA PHE A 210 -32.28 -11.09 -46.13
C PHE A 210 -32.47 -9.92 -47.12
N ALA A 211 -31.88 -8.74 -46.85
CA ALA A 211 -31.92 -7.62 -47.76
C ALA A 211 -31.29 -7.93 -49.13
N MET A 212 -30.18 -8.71 -49.16
CA MET A 212 -29.59 -9.18 -50.41
C MET A 212 -30.57 -10.05 -51.23
N TYR A 213 -31.29 -10.95 -50.60
CA TYR A 213 -32.33 -11.73 -51.25
C TYR A 213 -33.46 -10.87 -51.82
N ARG A 214 -33.88 -9.84 -51.07
CA ARG A 214 -34.92 -8.88 -51.51
C ARG A 214 -34.47 -8.03 -52.66
N ILE A 215 -33.20 -7.56 -52.66
CA ILE A 215 -32.59 -6.85 -53.77
C ILE A 215 -32.52 -7.71 -55.03
N SER A 216 -32.09 -9.00 -54.88
CA SER A 216 -32.06 -9.95 -56.01
C SER A 216 -33.44 -10.19 -56.61
N TYR A 217 -34.47 -10.34 -55.73
CA TYR A 217 -35.85 -10.50 -56.15
C TYR A 217 -36.34 -9.24 -56.93
N GLY A 218 -36.13 -8.04 -56.36
CA GLY A 218 -36.52 -6.78 -57.04
C GLY A 218 -35.88 -6.61 -58.41
N LEU A 219 -34.58 -6.92 -58.53
CA LEU A 219 -33.87 -6.89 -59.83
C LEU A 219 -34.42 -7.89 -60.84
N GLY A 220 -34.75 -9.11 -60.38
CA GLY A 220 -35.31 -10.17 -61.24
C GLY A 220 -36.70 -9.89 -61.76
N TYR A 221 -37.53 -9.15 -61.01
CA TYR A 221 -38.92 -8.79 -61.38
C TYR A 221 -39.05 -7.34 -61.83
N GLY A 222 -37.97 -6.54 -61.86
CA GLY A 222 -38.00 -5.14 -62.33
C GLY A 222 -38.62 -4.17 -61.27
N ASP A 223 -38.80 -4.59 -60.03
CA ASP A 223 -39.33 -3.76 -58.96
C ASP A 223 -38.24 -2.92 -58.31
N MET A 224 -37.94 -1.78 -58.95
CA MET A 224 -36.91 -0.85 -58.50
C MET A 224 -37.18 -0.17 -57.18
N ALA A 225 -38.46 -0.07 -56.73
CA ALA A 225 -38.79 0.47 -55.41
C ALA A 225 -38.33 -0.52 -54.29
N VAL A 226 -38.48 -1.82 -54.49
CA VAL A 226 -37.91 -2.82 -53.54
C VAL A 226 -36.38 -2.76 -53.51
N VAL A 227 -35.74 -2.63 -54.69
CA VAL A 227 -34.27 -2.50 -54.77
C VAL A 227 -33.78 -1.29 -54.01
N GLU A 228 -34.36 -0.14 -54.26
CA GLU A 228 -34.00 1.12 -53.59
C GLU A 228 -34.18 1.03 -52.07
N HIS A 229 -35.33 0.54 -51.62
CA HIS A 229 -35.64 0.38 -50.22
C HIS A 229 -34.60 -0.49 -49.46
N TYR A 230 -34.25 -1.68 -49.98
CA TYR A 230 -33.32 -2.58 -49.31
C TYR A 230 -31.83 -2.29 -49.56
N SER A 231 -31.47 -1.47 -50.56
CA SER A 231 -30.09 -1.07 -50.80
C SER A 231 -29.57 -0.05 -49.81
N HIS A 232 -30.44 0.74 -49.17
CA HIS A 232 -30.05 1.79 -48.23
C HIS A 232 -29.77 1.24 -46.84
N ASP A 233 -30.40 0.12 -46.44
CA ASP A 233 -30.36 -0.42 -45.06
C ASP A 233 -29.83 -1.87 -45.04
N LEU A 234 -28.52 -2.07 -45.33
CA LEU A 234 -27.89 -3.40 -45.38
C LEU A 234 -27.36 -3.88 -44.04
N TYR A 235 -26.99 -2.97 -43.12
CA TYR A 235 -26.45 -3.19 -41.77
C TYR A 235 -25.17 -4.04 -41.67
N PHE A 236 -24.49 -4.36 -42.79
CA PHE A 236 -23.20 -5.09 -42.78
C PHE A 236 -22.10 -4.27 -42.09
N GLU A 237 -22.06 -2.96 -42.36
CA GLU A 237 -21.13 -2.01 -41.73
C GLU A 237 -21.41 -1.90 -40.24
N SER A 238 -22.67 -1.99 -39.81
CA SER A 238 -23.05 -1.98 -38.39
C SER A 238 -22.54 -3.23 -37.67
N SER A 239 -22.72 -4.43 -38.25
CA SER A 239 -22.17 -5.67 -37.74
C SER A 239 -20.64 -5.63 -37.61
N GLY A 240 -19.94 -5.17 -38.66
CA GLY A 240 -18.49 -5.02 -38.69
C GLY A 240 -17.97 -4.01 -37.67
N THR A 241 -18.66 -2.88 -37.51
CA THR A 241 -18.32 -1.83 -36.57
C THR A 241 -18.50 -2.30 -35.11
N ILE A 242 -19.64 -2.94 -34.78
CA ILE A 242 -19.90 -3.51 -33.46
C ILE A 242 -18.76 -4.45 -33.06
N LEU A 243 -18.42 -5.44 -33.90
CA LEU A 243 -17.36 -6.40 -33.62
C LEU A 243 -15.99 -5.76 -33.46
N THR A 244 -15.67 -4.77 -34.31
CA THR A 244 -14.38 -4.11 -34.28
C THR A 244 -14.24 -3.20 -33.05
N LEU A 245 -15.24 -2.36 -32.75
CA LEU A 245 -15.21 -1.47 -31.58
C LEU A 245 -15.17 -2.27 -30.26
N ILE A 246 -15.88 -3.38 -30.19
CA ILE A 246 -15.81 -4.28 -29.02
C ILE A 246 -14.41 -4.90 -28.91
N THR A 247 -13.79 -5.27 -30.04
CA THR A 247 -12.41 -5.79 -30.04
C THR A 247 -11.41 -4.71 -29.64
N VAL A 248 -11.61 -3.43 -30.02
CA VAL A 248 -10.85 -2.27 -29.50
C VAL A 248 -11.00 -2.20 -27.98
N GLY A 249 -12.23 -2.21 -27.46
CA GLY A 249 -12.52 -2.20 -26.02
C GLY A 249 -11.81 -3.33 -25.29
N LYS A 250 -11.88 -4.56 -25.79
CA LYS A 250 -11.21 -5.74 -25.21
C LYS A 250 -9.68 -5.64 -25.27
N TYR A 251 -9.11 -5.10 -26.33
CA TYR A 251 -7.67 -4.88 -26.44
C TYR A 251 -7.19 -3.83 -25.42
N LEU A 252 -7.92 -2.73 -25.27
CA LEU A 252 -7.59 -1.70 -24.29
C LEU A 252 -7.76 -2.22 -22.84
N GLU A 253 -8.77 -3.05 -22.59
CA GLU A 253 -8.97 -3.79 -21.35
C GLU A 253 -7.77 -4.68 -21.02
N SER A 254 -7.33 -5.52 -21.96
CA SER A 254 -6.19 -6.42 -21.79
C SER A 254 -4.89 -5.65 -21.52
N ARG A 255 -4.62 -4.59 -22.30
CA ARG A 255 -3.46 -3.72 -22.09
C ARG A 255 -3.47 -3.03 -20.73
N SER A 256 -4.65 -2.65 -20.25
CA SER A 256 -4.82 -1.97 -18.96
C SER A 256 -4.65 -2.94 -17.78
N LYS A 257 -5.10 -4.19 -17.92
CA LYS A 257 -4.82 -5.26 -16.94
C LYS A 257 -3.32 -5.47 -16.76
N GLY A 258 -2.54 -5.49 -17.85
CA GLY A 258 -1.08 -5.59 -17.80
C GLY A 258 -0.41 -4.44 -17.05
N LYS A 259 -0.86 -3.18 -17.27
CA LYS A 259 -0.34 -2.01 -16.54
C LYS A 259 -0.71 -2.00 -15.05
N THR A 260 -1.79 -2.64 -14.68
CA THR A 260 -2.25 -2.71 -13.28
C THR A 260 -1.41 -3.73 -12.50
N SER A 261 -0.97 -4.80 -13.14
CA SER A 261 -0.06 -5.81 -12.57
C SER A 261 1.40 -5.31 -12.44
N GLU A 262 1.75 -4.16 -13.03
CA GLU A 262 3.11 -3.61 -13.05
C GLU A 262 3.70 -3.39 -11.64
N ALA A 263 2.88 -3.05 -10.64
CA ALA A 263 3.33 -2.87 -9.26
C ALA A 263 3.82 -4.20 -8.65
N ILE A 264 3.08 -5.28 -8.87
CA ILE A 264 3.46 -6.64 -8.42
C ILE A 264 4.70 -7.11 -9.18
N THR A 265 4.73 -6.91 -10.50
CA THR A 265 5.88 -7.27 -11.34
C THR A 265 7.14 -6.51 -10.94
N LYS A 266 7.03 -5.24 -10.52
CA LYS A 266 8.17 -4.48 -9.98
C LYS A 266 8.72 -5.10 -8.71
N LEU A 267 7.86 -5.49 -7.77
CA LEU A 267 8.28 -6.19 -6.54
C LEU A 267 9.00 -7.51 -6.88
N MET A 268 8.45 -8.30 -7.81
CA MET A 268 9.06 -9.56 -8.24
C MET A 268 10.45 -9.37 -8.89
N ASN A 269 10.66 -8.28 -9.63
CA ASN A 269 11.93 -8.01 -10.30
C ASN A 269 13.03 -7.48 -9.36
N LEU A 270 12.73 -7.29 -8.07
CA LEU A 270 13.70 -6.82 -7.08
C LEU A 270 14.58 -7.96 -6.53
N ALA A 271 14.12 -9.21 -6.57
CA ALA A 271 14.93 -10.35 -6.13
C ALA A 271 16.11 -10.56 -7.10
N PRO A 272 17.36 -10.60 -6.60
CA PRO A 272 18.51 -10.89 -7.43
C PRO A 272 18.45 -12.33 -7.94
N LYS A 273 18.87 -12.54 -9.18
CA LYS A 273 18.84 -13.88 -9.82
C LYS A 273 20.05 -14.72 -9.46
N VAL A 274 21.10 -14.09 -8.95
CA VAL A 274 22.39 -14.71 -8.65
C VAL A 274 22.81 -14.34 -7.24
N ALA A 275 23.37 -15.30 -6.52
CA ALA A 275 23.93 -15.16 -5.17
C ALA A 275 25.38 -15.63 -5.15
N ILE A 276 26.18 -15.13 -4.21
CA ILE A 276 27.55 -15.58 -3.98
C ILE A 276 27.52 -16.52 -2.78
N LEU A 277 27.58 -17.82 -3.06
CA LEU A 277 27.67 -18.88 -2.04
C LEU A 277 29.12 -19.01 -1.57
N VAL A 278 29.33 -19.11 -0.26
CA VAL A 278 30.64 -19.46 0.34
C VAL A 278 30.59 -20.95 0.66
N THR A 279 31.45 -21.74 -0.04
CA THR A 279 31.55 -23.19 0.18
C THR A 279 32.28 -23.52 1.49
N GLU A 280 32.19 -24.75 1.96
CA GLU A 280 32.87 -25.21 3.18
C GLU A 280 34.41 -25.00 3.10
N ASP A 281 34.95 -25.01 1.90
CA ASP A 281 36.40 -24.73 1.63
C ASP A 281 36.72 -23.22 1.61
N GLY A 282 35.73 -22.34 1.90
CA GLY A 282 35.91 -20.89 1.90
C GLY A 282 35.97 -20.23 0.53
N GLN A 283 35.66 -20.96 -0.57
CA GLN A 283 35.66 -20.41 -1.92
C GLN A 283 34.33 -19.72 -2.24
N GLU A 284 34.37 -18.54 -2.90
CA GLU A 284 33.23 -17.83 -3.40
C GLU A 284 32.77 -18.44 -4.74
N LYS A 285 31.50 -18.83 -4.83
CA LYS A 285 30.91 -19.37 -6.06
C LYS A 285 29.62 -18.65 -6.39
N GLU A 286 29.50 -18.12 -7.60
CA GLU A 286 28.23 -17.61 -8.09
C GLU A 286 27.26 -18.76 -8.38
N VAL A 287 26.07 -18.70 -7.79
CA VAL A 287 25.01 -19.68 -7.95
C VAL A 287 23.68 -18.97 -8.21
N PRO A 288 22.71 -19.59 -8.91
CA PRO A 288 21.35 -19.07 -8.98
C PRO A 288 20.78 -18.94 -7.57
N THR A 289 20.10 -17.83 -7.26
CA THR A 289 19.50 -17.60 -5.95
C THR A 289 18.53 -18.72 -5.55
N GLU A 290 17.83 -19.31 -6.52
CA GLU A 290 16.91 -20.43 -6.32
C GLU A 290 17.59 -21.74 -5.84
N SER A 291 18.91 -21.85 -5.97
CA SER A 291 19.67 -23.03 -5.53
C SER A 291 20.12 -22.96 -4.07
N LEU A 292 20.02 -21.79 -3.43
CA LEU A 292 20.36 -21.62 -2.02
C LEU A 292 19.41 -22.43 -1.13
N GLN A 293 19.99 -23.04 -0.09
CA GLN A 293 19.26 -23.81 0.92
C GLN A 293 19.37 -23.12 2.28
N LYS A 294 18.41 -23.43 3.18
CA LYS A 294 18.47 -22.94 4.55
C LYS A 294 19.73 -23.45 5.24
N GLY A 295 20.50 -22.51 5.81
CA GLY A 295 21.78 -22.78 6.46
C GLY A 295 22.99 -22.46 5.59
N ASP A 296 22.85 -22.27 4.27
CA ASP A 296 23.94 -21.89 3.39
C ASP A 296 24.53 -20.52 3.78
N ILE A 297 25.83 -20.37 3.57
CA ILE A 297 26.53 -19.11 3.83
C ILE A 297 26.68 -18.35 2.52
N PHE A 298 26.20 -17.10 2.49
CA PHE A 298 26.30 -16.24 1.32
C PHE A 298 26.94 -14.89 1.65
N LEU A 299 27.56 -14.27 0.64
CA LEU A 299 28.22 -12.99 0.74
C LEU A 299 27.45 -11.89 0.02
N VAL A 300 27.27 -10.74 0.67
CA VAL A 300 26.65 -9.54 0.07
C VAL A 300 27.68 -8.42 -0.01
N LYS A 301 28.14 -8.12 -1.22
CA LYS A 301 29.12 -7.06 -1.50
C LYS A 301 28.45 -5.67 -1.47
N PRO A 302 29.22 -4.59 -1.25
CA PRO A 302 28.72 -3.23 -1.36
C PRO A 302 28.03 -2.98 -2.71
N GLY A 303 26.86 -2.36 -2.70
CA GLY A 303 26.04 -2.10 -3.87
C GLY A 303 25.20 -3.30 -4.36
N SER A 304 25.37 -4.49 -3.78
CA SER A 304 24.62 -5.68 -4.17
C SER A 304 23.30 -5.79 -3.39
N LEU A 305 22.34 -6.48 -4.01
CA LEU A 305 21.08 -6.87 -3.36
C LEU A 305 21.28 -8.11 -2.49
N VAL A 306 20.62 -8.17 -1.36
CA VAL A 306 20.54 -9.36 -0.49
C VAL A 306 19.72 -10.44 -1.22
N PRO A 307 20.27 -11.66 -1.45
CA PRO A 307 19.60 -12.67 -2.27
C PRO A 307 18.42 -13.37 -1.56
N VAL A 308 18.58 -13.70 -0.30
CA VAL A 308 17.59 -14.40 0.54
C VAL A 308 17.62 -13.82 1.95
N ASP A 309 16.59 -14.10 2.77
CA ASP A 309 16.61 -13.65 4.17
C ASP A 309 17.67 -14.43 4.95
N GLY A 310 18.40 -13.74 5.82
CA GLY A 310 19.50 -14.35 6.57
C GLY A 310 19.87 -13.60 7.83
N ILE A 311 20.82 -14.20 8.57
CA ILE A 311 21.41 -13.63 9.77
C ILE A 311 22.86 -13.28 9.46
N VAL A 312 23.30 -12.08 9.78
CA VAL A 312 24.68 -11.63 9.63
C VAL A 312 25.56 -12.41 10.56
N LEU A 313 26.57 -13.10 10.04
CA LEU A 313 27.60 -13.80 10.81
C LEU A 313 28.82 -12.92 11.03
N GLU A 314 29.21 -12.15 9.99
CA GLU A 314 30.42 -11.35 9.98
C GLU A 314 30.22 -10.11 9.09
N GLY A 315 30.79 -9.00 9.49
CA GLY A 315 30.72 -7.73 8.78
C GLY A 315 29.84 -6.69 9.49
N ASN A 316 30.01 -5.43 9.07
CA ASN A 316 29.20 -4.30 9.51
C ASN A 316 28.91 -3.43 8.28
N SER A 317 27.63 -3.08 8.07
CA SER A 317 27.20 -2.30 6.92
C SER A 317 25.89 -1.60 7.16
N SER A 318 25.62 -0.56 6.38
CA SER A 318 24.30 0.06 6.27
C SER A 318 23.53 -0.54 5.10
N VAL A 319 22.32 -1.04 5.36
CA VAL A 319 21.44 -1.69 4.41
C VAL A 319 20.21 -0.80 4.14
N ASP A 320 19.96 -0.52 2.87
CA ASP A 320 18.78 0.23 2.43
C ASP A 320 17.59 -0.73 2.29
N GLU A 321 16.68 -0.65 3.24
CA GLU A 321 15.46 -1.45 3.31
C GLU A 321 14.23 -0.73 2.71
N ALA A 322 14.41 0.43 2.06
CA ALA A 322 13.35 1.29 1.55
C ALA A 322 12.35 0.57 0.63
N VAL A 323 12.81 -0.45 -0.07
CA VAL A 323 11.98 -1.26 -0.98
C VAL A 323 10.94 -2.09 -0.22
N ILE A 324 11.29 -2.57 0.97
CA ILE A 324 10.43 -3.43 1.81
C ILE A 324 9.67 -2.58 2.83
N THR A 325 10.39 -1.74 3.57
CA THR A 325 9.81 -0.94 4.65
C THR A 325 9.24 0.40 4.17
N GLY A 326 9.73 0.93 3.04
CA GLY A 326 9.42 2.29 2.56
C GLY A 326 10.14 3.39 3.34
N GLU A 327 11.13 3.06 4.19
CA GLU A 327 11.97 4.02 4.90
C GLU A 327 13.21 4.36 4.08
N SER A 328 13.49 5.67 3.92
CA SER A 328 14.61 6.12 3.08
C SER A 328 15.96 6.16 3.81
N VAL A 329 15.98 5.91 5.13
CA VAL A 329 17.20 5.91 5.94
C VAL A 329 17.74 4.48 5.99
N PRO A 330 18.97 4.23 5.54
CA PRO A 330 19.60 2.91 5.66
C PRO A 330 19.73 2.50 7.13
N VAL A 331 19.56 1.21 7.39
CA VAL A 331 19.63 0.61 8.73
C VAL A 331 21.03 -0.01 8.90
N GLU A 332 21.71 0.29 9.99
CA GLU A 332 22.98 -0.35 10.32
C GLU A 332 22.74 -1.82 10.70
N LYS A 333 23.59 -2.72 10.17
CA LYS A 333 23.55 -4.16 10.40
C LYS A 333 24.92 -4.64 10.84
N GLN A 334 24.92 -5.40 11.93
CA GLN A 334 26.10 -6.02 12.53
C GLN A 334 25.87 -7.52 12.75
N ALA A 335 26.90 -8.21 13.22
CA ALA A 335 26.79 -9.66 13.50
C ALA A 335 25.66 -9.96 14.49
N GLY A 336 24.76 -10.90 14.13
CA GLY A 336 23.53 -11.25 14.83
C GLY A 336 22.27 -10.63 14.27
N ASP A 337 22.37 -9.56 13.46
CA ASP A 337 21.20 -8.90 12.89
C ASP A 337 20.61 -9.65 11.69
N HIS A 338 19.30 -9.49 11.48
CA HIS A 338 18.62 -10.03 10.31
C HIS A 338 18.75 -9.12 9.09
N VAL A 339 18.95 -9.71 7.92
CA VAL A 339 18.89 -9.06 6.60
C VAL A 339 17.75 -9.67 5.78
N VAL A 340 17.06 -8.82 5.00
CA VAL A 340 15.87 -9.19 4.23
C VAL A 340 16.20 -9.21 2.74
N SER A 341 15.69 -10.19 2.02
CA SER A 341 15.83 -10.32 0.56
C SER A 341 15.41 -9.04 -0.18
N ALA A 342 16.11 -8.71 -1.27
CA ALA A 342 15.90 -7.54 -2.12
C ALA A 342 16.25 -6.18 -1.48
N THR A 343 16.79 -6.13 -0.27
CA THR A 343 17.37 -4.92 0.31
C THR A 343 18.80 -4.67 -0.26
N VAL A 344 19.26 -3.43 -0.25
CA VAL A 344 20.53 -3.04 -0.90
C VAL A 344 21.60 -2.79 0.14
N ASN A 345 22.67 -3.54 0.11
CA ASN A 345 23.85 -3.29 0.92
C ASN A 345 24.61 -2.05 0.41
N LYS A 346 24.76 -1.00 1.22
CA LYS A 346 25.33 0.30 0.77
C LYS A 346 26.83 0.42 0.95
N ALA A 347 27.37 -0.11 2.06
CA ALA A 347 28.75 0.17 2.46
C ALA A 347 29.61 -1.10 2.56
N GLY A 348 29.84 -1.65 3.74
CA GLY A 348 30.70 -2.79 4.00
C GLY A 348 30.31 -4.10 3.30
N PHE A 349 31.00 -5.18 3.55
CA PHE A 349 30.55 -6.50 3.16
C PHE A 349 29.77 -7.16 4.30
N LEU A 350 28.83 -8.04 3.97
CA LEU A 350 28.10 -8.85 4.93
C LEU A 350 28.23 -10.32 4.54
N LYS A 351 28.66 -11.15 5.48
CA LYS A 351 28.63 -12.60 5.38
C LYS A 351 27.46 -13.11 6.19
N CYS A 352 26.50 -13.71 5.52
CA CYS A 352 25.22 -14.07 6.12
C CYS A 352 24.95 -15.55 5.99
N ARG A 353 24.18 -16.09 6.94
CA ARG A 353 23.65 -17.46 6.88
C ARG A 353 22.17 -17.38 6.47
N ALA A 354 21.80 -18.12 5.44
CA ALA A 354 20.43 -18.18 4.95
C ALA A 354 19.48 -18.77 6.02
N ASP A 355 18.43 -18.02 6.37
CA ASP A 355 17.39 -18.45 7.32
C ASP A 355 16.09 -18.81 6.60
N ARG A 356 15.66 -18.00 5.61
CA ARG A 356 14.48 -18.28 4.78
C ARG A 356 14.88 -18.18 3.30
N VAL A 357 14.48 -19.18 2.51
CA VAL A 357 14.85 -19.31 1.09
C VAL A 357 13.62 -19.57 0.22
N GLY A 358 13.70 -19.24 -1.06
CA GLY A 358 12.63 -19.49 -2.03
C GLY A 358 11.31 -18.80 -1.67
N ASP A 359 10.23 -19.57 -1.59
CA ASP A 359 8.87 -19.08 -1.31
C ASP A 359 8.67 -18.62 0.15
N ASP A 360 9.60 -18.98 1.06
CA ASP A 360 9.54 -18.60 2.49
C ASP A 360 10.20 -17.25 2.78
N THR A 361 10.88 -16.62 1.79
CA THR A 361 11.47 -15.29 1.98
C THR A 361 10.40 -14.23 2.24
N THR A 362 10.75 -13.21 3.03
CA THR A 362 9.85 -12.08 3.35
C THR A 362 9.31 -11.41 2.08
N LEU A 363 10.16 -11.23 1.06
CA LEU A 363 9.69 -10.68 -0.24
C LEU A 363 8.67 -11.60 -0.91
N ALA A 364 8.89 -12.92 -0.92
CA ALA A 364 7.96 -13.88 -1.51
C ALA A 364 6.61 -13.88 -0.76
N GLN A 365 6.63 -13.79 0.57
CA GLN A 365 5.42 -13.66 1.39
C GLN A 365 4.66 -12.35 1.09
N ILE A 366 5.37 -11.21 0.96
CA ILE A 366 4.75 -9.93 0.57
C ILE A 366 4.06 -10.05 -0.79
N ILE A 367 4.73 -10.63 -1.79
CA ILE A 367 4.17 -10.84 -3.13
C ILE A 367 2.91 -11.71 -3.04
N ARG A 368 2.97 -12.81 -2.29
CA ARG A 368 1.85 -13.71 -2.07
C ARG A 368 0.65 -13.01 -1.42
N LEU A 369 0.87 -12.21 -0.38
CA LEU A 369 -0.19 -11.45 0.29
C LEU A 369 -0.86 -10.45 -0.67
N VAL A 370 -0.10 -9.75 -1.51
CA VAL A 370 -0.66 -8.82 -2.51
C VAL A 370 -1.45 -9.58 -3.59
N GLU A 371 -1.00 -10.77 -4.00
CA GLU A 371 -1.73 -11.64 -4.92
C GLU A 371 -3.04 -12.15 -4.31
N GLU A 372 -3.03 -12.61 -3.07
CA GLU A 372 -4.21 -13.07 -2.33
C GLU A 372 -5.23 -11.94 -2.13
N ALA A 373 -4.76 -10.74 -1.75
CA ALA A 373 -5.62 -9.57 -1.66
C ALA A 373 -6.30 -9.23 -2.99
N SER A 374 -5.53 -9.29 -4.09
CA SER A 374 -6.03 -9.03 -5.43
C SER A 374 -7.00 -10.13 -5.92
N ALA A 375 -6.84 -11.37 -5.44
CA ALA A 375 -7.71 -12.49 -5.75
C ALA A 375 -9.02 -12.48 -4.95
N SER A 376 -9.02 -11.90 -3.76
CA SER A 376 -10.18 -11.86 -2.88
C SER A 376 -11.26 -10.90 -3.37
N LYS A 377 -12.54 -11.27 -3.16
CA LYS A 377 -13.68 -10.42 -3.54
C LYS A 377 -14.21 -9.63 -2.35
N ALA A 378 -14.15 -8.31 -2.44
CA ALA A 378 -14.83 -7.42 -1.50
C ALA A 378 -16.37 -7.57 -1.60
N PRO A 379 -17.14 -7.33 -0.53
CA PRO A 379 -18.60 -7.39 -0.54
C PRO A 379 -19.24 -6.51 -1.63
N ILE A 380 -18.68 -5.32 -1.91
CA ILE A 380 -19.14 -4.45 -2.99
C ILE A 380 -18.96 -5.08 -4.38
N ALA A 381 -17.93 -5.92 -4.58
CA ALA A 381 -17.73 -6.65 -5.84
C ALA A 381 -18.78 -7.74 -6.01
N GLN A 382 -19.11 -8.48 -4.94
CA GLN A 382 -20.16 -9.49 -4.97
C GLN A 382 -21.52 -8.88 -5.30
N LEU A 383 -21.82 -7.68 -4.77
CA LEU A 383 -23.03 -6.95 -5.10
C LEU A 383 -23.07 -6.56 -6.58
N ALA A 384 -21.96 -6.03 -7.11
CA ALA A 384 -21.86 -5.67 -8.53
C ALA A 384 -22.05 -6.91 -9.44
N ASP A 385 -21.47 -8.06 -9.08
CA ASP A 385 -21.65 -9.32 -9.81
C ASP A 385 -23.10 -9.82 -9.80
N LYS A 386 -23.81 -9.70 -8.66
CA LYS A 386 -25.25 -10.03 -8.57
C LYS A 386 -26.07 -9.14 -9.49
N VAL A 387 -25.80 -7.84 -9.48
CA VAL A 387 -26.49 -6.87 -10.37
C VAL A 387 -26.23 -7.21 -11.82
N ALA A 388 -24.98 -7.49 -12.22
CA ALA A 388 -24.62 -7.87 -13.59
C ALA A 388 -25.36 -9.14 -14.05
N GLY A 389 -25.54 -10.10 -13.16
CA GLY A 389 -26.24 -11.36 -13.46
C GLY A 389 -27.75 -11.17 -13.75
N VAL A 390 -28.40 -10.14 -13.20
CA VAL A 390 -29.80 -9.80 -13.47
C VAL A 390 -29.91 -8.85 -14.68
N PHE A 391 -28.92 -7.98 -14.84
CA PHE A 391 -28.93 -6.92 -15.86
C PHE A 391 -29.01 -7.46 -17.29
N VAL A 392 -28.22 -8.48 -17.66
CA VAL A 392 -28.18 -9.01 -19.01
C VAL A 392 -29.52 -9.62 -19.45
N PRO A 393 -30.16 -10.51 -18.68
CA PRO A 393 -31.52 -10.97 -19.01
C PRO A 393 -32.55 -9.86 -19.12
N THR A 394 -32.49 -8.85 -18.23
CA THR A 394 -33.41 -7.70 -18.24
C THR A 394 -33.27 -6.89 -19.52
N VAL A 395 -32.05 -6.64 -19.97
CA VAL A 395 -31.77 -5.92 -21.22
C VAL A 395 -32.28 -6.71 -22.44
N MET A 396 -32.10 -8.01 -22.46
CA MET A 396 -32.65 -8.85 -23.53
C MET A 396 -34.20 -8.76 -23.59
N ALA A 397 -34.86 -8.75 -22.42
CA ALA A 397 -36.30 -8.55 -22.33
C ALA A 397 -36.68 -7.16 -22.84
N ILE A 398 -35.97 -6.09 -22.44
CA ILE A 398 -36.23 -4.70 -22.92
C ILE A 398 -36.07 -4.65 -24.44
N SER A 399 -35.00 -5.24 -25.01
CA SER A 399 -34.79 -5.27 -26.44
C SER A 399 -35.94 -5.97 -27.19
N LEU A 400 -36.40 -7.11 -26.66
CA LEU A 400 -37.56 -7.84 -27.24
C LEU A 400 -38.86 -7.00 -27.14
N VAL A 401 -39.11 -6.37 -26.00
CA VAL A 401 -40.23 -5.47 -25.82
C VAL A 401 -40.14 -4.28 -26.78
N THR A 402 -38.96 -3.69 -26.95
CA THR A 402 -38.74 -2.59 -27.91
C THR A 402 -39.09 -3.02 -29.34
N LEU A 403 -38.61 -4.21 -29.76
CA LEU A 403 -38.95 -4.77 -31.06
C LEU A 403 -40.49 -4.94 -31.24
N ILE A 404 -41.17 -5.54 -30.26
CA ILE A 404 -42.63 -5.78 -30.33
C ILE A 404 -43.39 -4.45 -30.34
N VAL A 405 -43.04 -3.50 -29.50
CA VAL A 405 -43.73 -2.19 -29.40
C VAL A 405 -43.61 -1.43 -30.73
N TRP A 406 -42.43 -1.36 -31.34
CA TRP A 406 -42.26 -0.66 -32.61
C TRP A 406 -42.99 -1.35 -33.77
N LEU A 407 -42.97 -2.67 -33.85
CA LEU A 407 -43.78 -3.44 -34.83
C LEU A 407 -45.28 -3.20 -34.62
N ALA A 408 -45.77 -3.22 -33.38
CA ALA A 408 -47.18 -2.98 -33.06
C ALA A 408 -47.59 -1.55 -33.32
N SER A 409 -46.66 -0.57 -33.24
CA SER A 409 -46.93 0.86 -33.56
C SER A 409 -46.94 1.14 -35.07
N GLY A 410 -46.73 0.14 -35.92
CA GLY A 410 -46.71 0.28 -37.38
C GLY A 410 -45.39 0.76 -37.98
N ALA A 411 -44.31 0.77 -37.17
CA ALA A 411 -43.00 1.09 -37.72
C ALA A 411 -42.50 -0.04 -38.61
N THR A 412 -41.57 0.30 -39.53
CA THR A 412 -40.96 -0.72 -40.40
C THR A 412 -40.15 -1.77 -39.60
N ALA A 413 -40.04 -2.98 -40.16
CA ALA A 413 -39.32 -4.05 -39.52
C ALA A 413 -37.81 -3.66 -39.31
N GLU A 414 -37.26 -2.90 -40.27
CA GLU A 414 -35.89 -2.38 -40.24
C GLU A 414 -35.68 -1.47 -39.03
N PHE A 415 -36.60 -0.54 -38.80
CA PHE A 415 -36.56 0.40 -37.68
C PHE A 415 -36.64 -0.34 -36.34
N ALA A 416 -37.61 -1.27 -36.21
CA ALA A 416 -37.81 -2.05 -35.03
C ALA A 416 -36.60 -2.96 -34.68
N ILE A 417 -36.01 -3.62 -35.68
CA ILE A 417 -34.81 -4.46 -35.51
C ILE A 417 -33.62 -3.58 -35.15
N SER A 418 -33.40 -2.46 -35.83
CA SER A 418 -32.28 -1.54 -35.56
C SER A 418 -32.32 -0.99 -34.14
N THR A 419 -33.48 -0.55 -33.64
CA THR A 419 -33.65 -0.05 -32.27
C THR A 419 -33.44 -1.17 -31.25
N ALA A 420 -33.93 -2.39 -31.49
CA ALA A 420 -33.70 -3.55 -30.65
C ALA A 420 -32.20 -3.91 -30.57
N ILE A 421 -31.47 -3.90 -31.71
CA ILE A 421 -30.02 -4.10 -31.76
C ILE A 421 -29.30 -2.98 -31.00
N ALA A 422 -29.69 -1.73 -31.14
CA ALA A 422 -29.10 -0.60 -30.43
C ALA A 422 -29.21 -0.77 -28.93
N VAL A 423 -30.37 -1.26 -28.41
CA VAL A 423 -30.56 -1.59 -26.99
C VAL A 423 -29.60 -2.67 -26.54
N LEU A 424 -29.44 -3.78 -27.29
CA LEU A 424 -28.52 -4.87 -26.95
C LEU A 424 -27.08 -4.41 -26.88
N VAL A 425 -26.65 -3.58 -27.83
CA VAL A 425 -25.26 -3.14 -27.98
C VAL A 425 -24.87 -2.13 -26.91
N ILE A 426 -25.69 -1.10 -26.66
CA ILE A 426 -25.35 -0.05 -25.69
C ILE A 426 -25.34 -0.58 -24.25
N SER A 427 -26.12 -1.61 -24.00
CA SER A 427 -26.34 -2.13 -22.65
C SER A 427 -25.25 -3.10 -22.16
N CYS A 428 -24.12 -3.19 -22.83
CA CYS A 428 -23.04 -4.08 -22.35
C CYS A 428 -22.45 -3.55 -21.03
N PRO A 429 -22.50 -4.31 -19.92
CA PRO A 429 -21.93 -3.87 -18.64
C PRO A 429 -20.41 -4.18 -18.55
N CYS A 430 -19.64 -3.96 -19.63
CA CYS A 430 -18.23 -4.33 -19.74
C CYS A 430 -17.37 -3.66 -18.65
N ALA A 431 -17.61 -2.38 -18.38
CA ALA A 431 -16.90 -1.60 -17.39
C ALA A 431 -17.21 -2.04 -15.95
N LEU A 432 -18.41 -2.58 -15.69
CA LEU A 432 -18.85 -3.03 -14.37
C LEU A 432 -17.97 -4.14 -13.80
N GLY A 433 -17.59 -5.10 -14.65
CA GLY A 433 -16.73 -6.22 -14.24
C GLY A 433 -15.30 -5.84 -13.89
N LEU A 434 -14.84 -4.66 -14.35
CA LEU A 434 -13.50 -4.13 -14.07
C LEU A 434 -13.47 -3.10 -12.95
N ALA A 435 -14.60 -2.48 -12.64
CA ALA A 435 -14.71 -1.33 -11.74
C ALA A 435 -14.10 -1.61 -10.35
N THR A 436 -14.37 -2.77 -9.77
CA THR A 436 -13.89 -3.14 -8.44
C THR A 436 -12.52 -3.80 -8.47
N PRO A 437 -12.26 -4.86 -9.27
CA PRO A 437 -10.98 -5.57 -9.19
C PRO A 437 -9.78 -4.70 -9.54
N VAL A 438 -9.91 -3.82 -10.55
CA VAL A 438 -8.80 -2.92 -10.94
C VAL A 438 -8.48 -1.91 -9.83
N ALA A 439 -9.49 -1.34 -9.18
CA ALA A 439 -9.28 -0.39 -8.09
C ALA A 439 -8.66 -1.06 -6.85
N ILE A 440 -9.09 -2.29 -6.51
CA ILE A 440 -8.49 -3.07 -5.42
C ILE A 440 -7.03 -3.36 -5.74
N MET A 441 -6.71 -3.88 -6.93
CA MET A 441 -5.34 -4.23 -7.32
C MET A 441 -4.41 -3.01 -7.32
N VAL A 442 -4.86 -1.85 -7.83
CA VAL A 442 -4.07 -0.61 -7.76
C VAL A 442 -3.92 -0.16 -6.31
N GLY A 443 -4.99 -0.22 -5.52
CA GLY A 443 -4.99 0.19 -4.12
C GLY A 443 -4.08 -0.67 -3.24
N THR A 444 -4.15 -2.01 -3.36
CA THR A 444 -3.27 -2.92 -2.63
C THR A 444 -1.82 -2.77 -3.07
N GLY A 445 -1.56 -2.56 -4.36
CA GLY A 445 -0.23 -2.26 -4.88
C GLY A 445 0.35 -0.94 -4.35
N VAL A 446 -0.47 0.11 -4.23
CA VAL A 446 -0.09 1.37 -3.59
C VAL A 446 0.15 1.17 -2.09
N GLY A 447 -0.68 0.37 -1.41
CA GLY A 447 -0.48 -0.02 -0.02
C GLY A 447 0.88 -0.68 0.16
N ALA A 448 1.16 -1.74 -0.60
CA ALA A 448 2.41 -2.50 -0.51
C ALA A 448 3.65 -1.63 -0.76
N SER A 449 3.61 -0.72 -1.75
CA SER A 449 4.72 0.22 -2.01
C SER A 449 4.95 1.25 -0.89
N ASN A 450 4.01 1.37 0.06
CA ASN A 450 4.12 2.20 1.26
C ASN A 450 4.35 1.37 2.54
N GLY A 451 4.64 0.07 2.42
CA GLY A 451 4.81 -0.83 3.57
C GLY A 451 3.50 -1.24 4.25
N ILE A 452 2.36 -1.11 3.58
CA ILE A 452 1.04 -1.49 4.09
C ILE A 452 0.54 -2.69 3.30
N LEU A 453 0.55 -3.88 3.90
CA LEU A 453 0.11 -5.12 3.26
C LEU A 453 -1.33 -5.43 3.68
N ILE A 454 -2.21 -5.51 2.72
CA ILE A 454 -3.64 -5.78 2.93
C ILE A 454 -3.92 -7.20 2.45
N LYS A 455 -4.41 -8.08 3.31
CA LYS A 455 -4.62 -9.50 2.98
C LYS A 455 -5.85 -9.76 2.11
N THR A 456 -6.91 -8.96 2.26
CA THR A 456 -8.15 -9.20 1.55
C THR A 456 -8.82 -7.91 1.08
N GLY A 457 -9.59 -7.99 -0.01
CA GLY A 457 -10.43 -6.88 -0.44
C GLY A 457 -11.57 -6.56 0.55
N GLU A 458 -11.93 -7.54 1.38
CA GLU A 458 -12.89 -7.35 2.47
C GLU A 458 -12.30 -6.47 3.57
N ALA A 459 -11.08 -6.77 4.05
CA ALA A 459 -10.34 -5.95 4.99
C ALA A 459 -10.16 -4.51 4.48
N LEU A 460 -9.83 -4.36 3.18
CA LEU A 460 -9.75 -3.05 2.55
C LEU A 460 -11.10 -2.31 2.58
N GLN A 461 -12.22 -3.00 2.40
CA GLN A 461 -13.53 -2.38 2.47
C GLN A 461 -13.90 -2.02 3.91
N GLN A 462 -13.69 -2.92 4.88
CA GLN A 462 -14.06 -2.73 6.28
C GLN A 462 -13.24 -1.61 6.93
N ALA A 463 -11.95 -1.47 6.60
CA ALA A 463 -11.08 -0.41 7.11
C ALA A 463 -11.60 1.02 6.84
N LYS A 464 -12.46 1.21 5.82
CA LYS A 464 -13.15 2.48 5.58
C LYS A 464 -14.24 2.75 6.61
N GLU A 465 -14.90 1.71 7.12
CA GLU A 465 -16.10 1.79 7.96
C GLU A 465 -15.78 1.91 9.44
N ILE A 466 -14.51 1.81 9.82
CA ILE A 466 -14.03 1.89 11.19
C ILE A 466 -14.39 3.24 11.80
N ASP A 467 -15.06 3.19 12.95
CA ASP A 467 -15.43 4.33 13.80
C ASP A 467 -14.65 4.34 15.13
N THR A 468 -14.11 3.18 15.55
CA THR A 468 -13.40 3.00 16.80
C THR A 468 -12.09 2.26 16.56
N VAL A 469 -10.97 2.85 17.00
CA VAL A 469 -9.65 2.25 16.98
C VAL A 469 -9.26 1.90 18.40
N VAL A 470 -8.88 0.64 18.61
CA VAL A 470 -8.36 0.11 19.86
C VAL A 470 -6.86 -0.12 19.68
N LEU A 471 -6.06 0.51 20.53
CA LEU A 471 -4.60 0.46 20.48
C LEU A 471 -4.05 -0.30 21.68
N ASP A 472 -3.17 -1.25 21.46
CA ASP A 472 -2.29 -1.70 22.51
C ASP A 472 -1.31 -0.58 22.90
N LYS A 473 -0.81 -0.57 24.14
CA LYS A 473 0.15 0.42 24.58
C LYS A 473 1.58 0.03 24.16
N THR A 474 2.05 -1.10 24.65
CA THR A 474 3.46 -1.51 24.60
C THR A 474 3.86 -1.93 23.19
N GLY A 475 4.98 -1.39 22.66
CA GLY A 475 5.42 -1.69 21.30
C GLY A 475 4.57 -1.04 20.18
N THR A 476 3.33 -0.63 20.48
CA THR A 476 2.40 0.00 19.51
C THR A 476 2.38 1.52 19.66
N ILE A 477 1.87 2.06 20.76
CA ILE A 477 1.90 3.50 21.08
C ILE A 477 3.30 3.92 21.50
N THR A 478 3.98 3.04 22.23
CA THR A 478 5.32 3.23 22.80
C THR A 478 6.35 2.45 22.00
N SER A 479 7.64 2.73 22.25
CA SER A 479 8.74 2.07 21.53
C SER A 479 8.91 0.59 21.87
N GLY A 480 8.37 0.15 23.01
CA GLY A 480 8.56 -1.18 23.57
C GLY A 480 9.93 -1.36 24.25
N LYS A 481 10.77 -0.31 24.23
CA LYS A 481 12.06 -0.27 24.92
C LYS A 481 11.96 0.67 26.12
N LEU A 482 12.28 0.16 27.28
CA LEU A 482 12.36 0.97 28.49
C LEU A 482 13.59 1.87 28.43
N LYS A 483 13.44 3.11 28.88
CA LYS A 483 14.54 4.08 29.00
C LYS A 483 14.47 4.85 30.30
N VAL A 484 15.63 5.26 30.79
CA VAL A 484 15.70 6.22 31.91
C VAL A 484 15.32 7.59 31.35
N GLU A 485 14.19 8.15 31.82
CA GLU A 485 13.73 9.50 31.43
C GLU A 485 14.22 10.56 32.43
N GLU A 486 14.33 10.20 33.72
CA GLU A 486 14.73 11.10 34.77
C GLU A 486 15.54 10.36 35.83
N ALA A 487 16.59 11.00 36.37
CA ALA A 487 17.31 10.54 37.55
C ALA A 487 17.50 11.72 38.52
N GLY A 488 17.10 11.54 39.79
CA GLY A 488 17.16 12.54 40.80
C GLY A 488 17.96 12.09 42.03
N GLY A 489 19.00 12.87 42.40
CA GLY A 489 19.77 12.65 43.61
C GLY A 489 19.19 13.44 44.79
N TYR A 490 19.24 12.88 45.98
CA TYR A 490 18.74 13.47 47.21
C TYR A 490 19.85 13.75 48.26
N GLN A 491 21.10 13.47 47.89
CA GLN A 491 22.28 13.72 48.72
C GLN A 491 23.19 14.74 47.98
N SER A 492 23.57 15.84 48.69
CA SER A 492 24.40 16.90 48.11
C SER A 492 25.86 16.47 47.86
N ASP A 493 26.32 15.46 48.58
CA ASP A 493 27.67 14.90 48.51
C ASP A 493 27.77 13.65 47.67
N PHE A 494 26.66 13.21 46.99
CA PHE A 494 26.61 12.07 46.12
C PHE A 494 25.99 12.44 44.76
N PRO A 495 26.80 12.66 43.71
CA PRO A 495 26.34 13.05 42.42
C PRO A 495 25.44 12.00 41.78
N VAL A 496 24.48 12.41 40.93
CA VAL A 496 23.56 11.54 40.17
C VAL A 496 24.35 10.54 39.31
N ASP A 497 25.46 10.99 38.70
CA ASP A 497 26.28 10.10 37.86
C ASP A 497 26.88 8.93 38.69
N ALA A 498 27.37 9.20 39.91
CA ALA A 498 27.84 8.15 40.80
C ALA A 498 26.72 7.21 41.23
N MET A 499 25.50 7.72 41.50
CA MET A 499 24.33 6.90 41.75
C MET A 499 24.00 6.00 40.57
N MET A 500 24.04 6.54 39.33
CA MET A 500 23.77 5.79 38.11
C MET A 500 24.84 4.72 37.84
N GLN A 501 26.13 5.01 38.12
CA GLN A 501 27.20 4.02 38.03
C GLN A 501 26.97 2.81 38.94
N ILE A 502 26.56 3.07 40.18
CA ILE A 502 26.26 2.03 41.19
C ILE A 502 25.00 1.26 40.80
N ALA A 503 23.93 1.98 40.41
CA ALA A 503 22.69 1.36 39.96
C ALA A 503 22.95 0.42 38.75
N ALA A 504 23.71 0.91 37.76
CA ALA A 504 24.08 0.11 36.59
C ALA A 504 24.95 -1.09 36.94
N ALA A 505 25.83 -0.97 37.96
CA ALA A 505 26.66 -2.07 38.42
C ALA A 505 25.83 -3.23 39.02
N LEU A 506 24.80 -2.89 39.81
CA LEU A 506 23.85 -3.86 40.35
C LEU A 506 22.97 -4.45 39.24
N GLU A 507 22.39 -3.60 38.43
CA GLU A 507 21.43 -4.02 37.39
C GLU A 507 22.12 -4.80 36.26
N LYS A 508 23.41 -4.61 35.99
CA LYS A 508 24.17 -5.43 35.02
C LYS A 508 24.14 -6.93 35.26
N LYS A 509 23.84 -7.33 36.51
CA LYS A 509 23.70 -8.75 36.92
C LYS A 509 22.24 -9.19 36.96
N SER A 510 21.30 -8.32 36.69
CA SER A 510 19.86 -8.57 36.71
C SER A 510 19.35 -8.88 35.31
N GLU A 511 18.44 -9.82 35.17
CA GLU A 511 17.75 -10.14 33.92
C GLU A 511 16.43 -9.36 33.73
N HIS A 512 16.14 -8.42 34.62
CA HIS A 512 14.90 -7.65 34.56
C HIS A 512 14.94 -6.59 33.44
N PRO A 513 13.84 -6.36 32.68
CA PRO A 513 13.82 -5.33 31.59
C PRO A 513 14.17 -3.90 32.05
N LEU A 514 13.88 -3.53 33.31
CA LEU A 514 14.29 -2.24 33.89
C LEU A 514 15.80 -2.13 34.03
N ALA A 515 16.48 -3.24 34.25
CA ALA A 515 17.92 -3.31 34.40
C ALA A 515 18.63 -2.90 33.10
N GLU A 516 18.18 -3.42 31.97
CA GLU A 516 18.73 -3.08 30.66
C GLU A 516 18.70 -1.57 30.41
N ALA A 517 17.59 -0.89 30.78
CA ALA A 517 17.44 0.55 30.61
C ALA A 517 18.45 1.37 31.45
N VAL A 518 18.75 0.92 32.68
CA VAL A 518 19.71 1.57 33.59
C VAL A 518 21.13 1.37 33.08
N VAL A 519 21.46 0.17 32.63
CA VAL A 519 22.78 -0.16 32.05
C VAL A 519 23.02 0.60 30.75
N GLU A 520 22.03 0.61 29.80
CA GLU A 520 22.11 1.33 28.54
C GLU A 520 22.32 2.82 28.77
N TYR A 521 21.64 3.39 29.79
CA TYR A 521 21.84 4.78 30.18
C TYR A 521 23.30 5.03 30.59
N ALA A 522 23.84 4.22 31.50
CA ALA A 522 25.22 4.38 31.98
C ALA A 522 26.25 4.24 30.84
N GLU A 523 26.04 3.28 29.95
CA GLU A 523 26.93 3.07 28.79
C GLU A 523 26.85 4.23 27.77
N SER A 524 25.65 4.78 27.52
CA SER A 524 25.45 5.90 26.58
C SER A 524 26.18 7.18 27.05
N PHE A 525 26.27 7.37 28.34
CA PHE A 525 27.02 8.48 28.96
C PHE A 525 28.47 8.11 29.25
N ARG A 526 28.94 6.90 28.85
CA ARG A 526 30.29 6.39 29.10
C ARG A 526 30.69 6.41 30.56
N LEU A 527 29.74 6.14 31.44
CA LEU A 527 29.99 6.04 32.89
C LEU A 527 30.78 4.76 33.20
N THR A 528 31.78 4.84 34.05
CA THR A 528 32.54 3.67 34.49
C THR A 528 31.72 2.84 35.46
N ILE A 529 31.35 1.61 35.11
CA ILE A 529 30.52 0.72 35.94
C ILE A 529 31.45 -0.10 36.85
N PRO A 530 31.36 0.07 38.22
CA PRO A 530 32.20 -0.65 39.14
C PRO A 530 31.78 -2.14 39.25
N GLU A 531 32.69 -2.97 39.75
CA GLU A 531 32.37 -4.38 40.02
C GLU A 531 31.62 -4.56 41.34
N ILE A 532 30.64 -5.48 41.35
CA ILE A 532 29.81 -5.80 42.50
C ILE A 532 30.03 -7.29 42.91
N THR A 533 30.16 -7.50 44.20
CA THR A 533 30.15 -8.82 44.85
C THR A 533 28.85 -9.03 45.63
N ASP A 534 28.63 -10.24 46.18
CA ASP A 534 27.48 -10.60 47.01
C ASP A 534 26.11 -10.20 46.45
N PHE A 535 25.98 -10.29 45.10
CA PHE A 535 24.73 -9.94 44.39
C PHE A 535 23.59 -10.88 44.83
N GLN A 536 22.45 -10.27 45.19
CA GLN A 536 21.21 -10.95 45.46
C GLN A 536 20.05 -10.24 44.79
N ALA A 537 19.17 -11.01 44.15
CA ALA A 537 17.91 -10.49 43.59
C ALA A 537 16.72 -10.96 44.39
N THR A 538 15.85 -10.04 44.78
CA THR A 538 14.57 -10.34 45.45
C THR A 538 13.45 -10.18 44.44
N PHE A 539 12.81 -11.31 44.09
CA PHE A 539 11.79 -11.34 43.04
C PHE A 539 10.67 -10.32 43.24
N GLY A 540 10.42 -9.47 42.25
CA GLY A 540 9.38 -8.44 42.27
C GLY A 540 9.65 -7.26 43.20
N ARG A 541 10.84 -7.16 43.81
CA ARG A 541 11.18 -6.10 44.77
C ARG A 541 12.42 -5.30 44.38
N GLY A 542 13.58 -5.94 44.15
CA GLY A 542 14.80 -5.24 43.80
C GLY A 542 16.05 -6.11 43.88
N VAL A 543 17.20 -5.47 43.79
CA VAL A 543 18.52 -6.10 43.81
C VAL A 543 19.42 -5.44 44.85
N GLU A 544 20.34 -6.21 45.41
CA GLU A 544 21.35 -5.77 46.40
C GLU A 544 22.72 -6.36 46.06
N GLY A 545 23.78 -5.69 46.49
CA GLY A 545 25.14 -6.18 46.34
C GLY A 545 26.15 -5.24 46.98
N ALA A 546 27.38 -5.68 47.13
CA ALA A 546 28.48 -4.94 47.73
C ALA A 546 29.56 -4.57 46.70
N LEU A 547 30.23 -3.44 46.87
CA LEU A 547 31.35 -3.01 46.01
C LEU A 547 32.52 -3.99 46.17
N ALA A 548 33.10 -4.41 45.04
CA ALA A 548 34.26 -5.27 45.01
C ALA A 548 35.59 -4.55 45.38
N GLY A 549 35.62 -3.23 45.15
CA GLY A 549 36.80 -2.37 45.44
C GLY A 549 36.37 -0.98 45.85
N ASP A 550 37.35 -0.16 46.28
CA ASP A 550 37.08 1.26 46.60
C ASP A 550 36.55 2.05 45.41
N PHE A 551 35.45 2.76 45.58
CA PHE A 551 34.83 3.56 44.53
C PHE A 551 35.09 5.06 44.80
N HIS A 552 35.71 5.70 43.82
CA HIS A 552 36.04 7.12 43.85
C HIS A 552 34.92 7.92 43.18
N VAL A 553 34.25 8.78 43.93
CA VAL A 553 33.23 9.71 43.37
C VAL A 553 33.94 10.85 42.71
N GLU A 554 33.95 10.93 41.39
CA GLU A 554 34.51 12.04 40.60
C GLU A 554 33.39 13.00 40.19
N GLU A 555 33.59 14.33 40.38
CA GLU A 555 32.74 15.35 39.78
C GLU A 555 32.96 15.34 38.24
N VAL A 556 32.00 14.84 37.48
CA VAL A 556 32.05 14.91 36.02
C VAL A 556 31.64 16.33 35.60
N THR A 557 32.60 17.09 35.10
CA THR A 557 32.36 18.42 34.48
C THR A 557 31.46 18.23 33.22
N LYS A 558 30.32 18.95 33.22
CA LYS A 558 29.27 18.92 32.21
C LYS A 558 29.82 19.09 30.80
N ASN A 559 29.53 18.08 29.96
CA ASN A 559 29.36 18.25 28.51
C ASN A 559 27.91 17.89 28.15
N ASP A 560 27.29 18.81 27.41
CA ASP A 560 25.88 18.80 26.99
C ASP A 560 25.18 17.45 26.78
N GLY A 561 24.42 17.04 27.80
CA GLY A 561 23.53 15.86 27.76
C GLY A 561 22.15 16.20 28.38
N PRO A 562 21.11 15.34 28.24
CA PRO A 562 19.76 15.67 28.68
C PRO A 562 19.67 15.93 30.18
N THR A 563 18.83 16.86 30.53
CA THR A 563 18.67 17.61 31.77
C THR A 563 18.60 16.71 33.03
N ALA A 564 19.68 16.65 33.82
CA ALA A 564 19.61 16.19 35.20
C ALA A 564 18.90 17.27 36.03
N VAL A 565 17.74 16.94 36.62
CA VAL A 565 16.99 17.88 37.48
C VAL A 565 17.42 17.64 38.93
N PHE A 566 18.15 18.60 39.48
CA PHE A 566 18.53 18.57 40.89
C PHE A 566 17.36 19.04 41.76
N TYR A 567 16.86 18.20 42.64
CA TYR A 567 15.96 18.60 43.71
C TYR A 567 16.75 18.83 45.01
N ALA A 568 17.19 20.06 45.26
CA ALA A 568 17.64 20.42 46.58
C ALA A 568 16.41 20.74 47.45
N GLY A 569 16.22 20.00 48.51
CA GLY A 569 15.18 20.22 49.51
C GLY A 569 15.35 21.62 50.14
N LYS A 570 14.46 22.57 49.84
CA LYS A 570 14.33 23.83 50.58
C LYS A 570 13.53 23.55 51.85
N SER A 571 14.21 23.59 52.97
CA SER A 571 13.53 23.75 54.25
C SER A 571 13.08 25.21 54.41
N GLY A 572 11.80 25.44 54.60
CA GLY A 572 11.23 26.61 55.23
C GLY A 572 10.64 27.69 54.37
N ASN A 573 9.32 27.80 54.46
CA ASN A 573 8.42 28.92 54.33
C ASN A 573 8.30 29.70 52.99
N GLY A 574 7.16 29.53 52.41
CA GLY A 574 6.32 30.68 51.97
C GLY A 574 6.42 31.10 50.51
N SER A 575 5.31 30.90 49.87
CA SER A 575 4.74 31.61 48.71
C SER A 575 5.02 31.10 47.29
N ASN A 576 3.88 30.77 46.66
CA ASN A 576 3.67 30.57 45.23
C ASN A 576 4.45 31.58 44.36
N THR A 577 5.22 31.05 43.41
CA THR A 577 5.30 31.62 42.03
C THR A 577 5.83 30.54 41.08
N SER A 578 5.04 30.26 40.05
CA SER A 578 5.44 29.56 38.85
C SER A 578 6.59 30.34 38.18
N GLY A 579 7.79 29.76 38.08
CA GLY A 579 8.93 30.43 37.46
C GLY A 579 9.78 29.42 36.69
N LYS A 580 9.83 29.60 35.39
CA LYS A 580 10.80 28.99 34.48
C LYS A 580 12.20 29.14 35.04
N GLY A 581 12.89 28.04 35.33
CA GLY A 581 14.28 28.09 35.82
C GLY A 581 15.24 28.42 34.69
N THR A 582 15.60 29.69 34.59
CA THR A 582 16.82 30.16 33.93
C THR A 582 17.99 29.95 34.88
N HIS A 583 19.07 29.37 34.36
CA HIS A 583 20.36 29.30 35.08
C HIS A 583 20.80 30.69 35.58
N GLN A 584 20.77 30.92 36.87
CA GLN A 584 21.54 31.98 37.47
C GLN A 584 22.81 31.37 38.08
N ALA A 585 23.94 31.82 37.57
CA ALA A 585 25.23 31.58 38.19
C ALA A 585 25.23 32.21 39.58
N MET A 586 25.58 31.45 40.61
CA MET A 586 25.84 31.99 41.95
C MET A 586 27.12 32.85 41.95
N PRO A 587 27.18 33.90 42.72
CA PRO A 587 28.35 34.78 42.81
C PRO A 587 29.52 34.03 43.43
N THR A 588 30.67 34.12 42.75
CA THR A 588 31.98 33.71 43.23
C THR A 588 32.39 34.54 44.45
N GLY A 589 32.50 33.88 45.56
CA GLY A 589 33.13 34.50 46.75
C GLY A 589 32.86 33.74 48.00
N ASN A 590 33.50 32.57 48.16
CA ASN A 590 34.09 32.06 49.40
C ASN A 590 34.90 30.79 49.03
N THR A 591 36.16 30.83 49.38
CA THR A 591 37.08 29.72 49.34
C THR A 591 36.47 28.52 50.07
N VAL A 592 35.98 27.55 49.27
CA VAL A 592 35.64 26.23 49.79
C VAL A 592 36.95 25.54 50.12
N PRO A 593 37.11 24.95 51.32
CA PRO A 593 38.27 24.12 51.62
C PRO A 593 38.32 22.96 50.65
N ASP A 594 39.54 22.55 50.29
CA ASP A 594 39.90 21.40 49.51
C ASP A 594 39.19 20.18 50.11
N THR A 595 37.92 19.92 49.77
CA THR A 595 37.08 18.86 50.31
C THR A 595 37.36 17.65 49.49
N GLY A 596 38.03 16.75 50.12
CA GLY A 596 38.48 15.49 49.64
C GLY A 596 37.45 14.72 48.81
N ARG A 597 37.93 14.06 47.76
CA ARG A 597 37.25 13.05 47.01
C ARG A 597 36.52 12.11 47.97
N VAL A 598 35.20 11.96 47.81
CA VAL A 598 34.42 10.98 48.56
C VAL A 598 34.84 9.59 48.06
N ILE A 599 35.46 8.80 48.93
CA ILE A 599 35.83 7.40 48.62
C ILE A 599 34.85 6.53 49.39
N ILE A 600 34.17 5.67 48.62
CA ILE A 600 33.30 4.66 49.18
C ILE A 600 34.09 3.36 49.29
N PRO A 601 34.27 2.78 50.48
CA PRO A 601 35.13 1.64 50.65
C PRO A 601 34.49 0.37 50.06
N ALA A 602 35.38 -0.56 49.67
CA ALA A 602 35.01 -1.92 49.30
C ALA A 602 34.16 -2.58 50.38
N GLY A 603 33.18 -3.41 49.98
CA GLY A 603 32.24 -4.07 50.88
C GLY A 603 31.02 -3.25 51.27
N THR A 604 30.92 -1.96 50.88
CA THR A 604 29.70 -1.17 51.08
C THR A 604 28.56 -1.74 50.24
N LYS A 605 27.41 -2.04 50.91
CA LYS A 605 26.24 -2.58 50.26
C LYS A 605 25.34 -1.50 49.68
N PHE A 606 24.76 -1.78 48.53
CA PHE A 606 23.80 -0.94 47.83
C PHE A 606 22.53 -1.71 47.54
N TYR A 607 21.43 -0.97 47.44
CA TYR A 607 20.09 -1.45 47.18
C TYR A 607 19.45 -0.69 46.05
N VAL A 608 18.89 -1.42 45.07
CA VAL A 608 18.09 -0.81 43.98
C VAL A 608 16.77 -1.57 43.88
N GLY A 609 15.64 -0.87 44.00
CA GLY A 609 14.34 -1.53 43.97
C GLY A 609 13.16 -0.61 44.20
N ASN A 610 11.98 -1.21 44.45
CA ASN A 610 10.76 -0.48 44.75
C ASN A 610 10.68 -0.03 46.23
N LEU A 611 9.66 0.78 46.52
CA LEU A 611 9.44 1.28 47.90
C LEU A 611 9.33 0.19 48.95
N ALA A 612 8.65 -0.91 48.61
CA ALA A 612 8.48 -2.03 49.56
C ALA A 612 9.82 -2.69 49.89
N PHE A 613 10.75 -2.77 48.90
CA PHE A 613 12.08 -3.30 49.11
C PHE A 613 12.91 -2.46 50.07
N LEU A 614 12.90 -1.14 49.91
CA LEU A 614 13.62 -0.25 50.81
C LEU A 614 13.02 -0.22 52.21
N GLN A 615 11.69 -0.32 52.35
CA GLN A 615 11.02 -0.43 53.64
C GLN A 615 11.40 -1.71 54.41
N GLU A 616 11.57 -2.83 53.70
CA GLU A 616 12.05 -4.08 54.27
C GLU A 616 13.48 -3.98 54.84
N LYS A 617 14.30 -3.12 54.20
CA LYS A 617 15.65 -2.81 54.65
C LYS A 617 15.70 -1.67 55.69
N ASN A 618 14.55 -1.23 56.21
CA ASN A 618 14.36 -0.11 57.16
C ASN A 618 14.85 1.25 56.67
N ILE A 619 14.91 1.45 55.34
CA ILE A 619 15.35 2.70 54.72
C ILE A 619 14.16 3.67 54.63
N THR A 620 14.28 4.81 55.33
CA THR A 620 13.25 5.85 55.31
C THR A 620 13.48 6.85 54.19
N LEU A 621 12.38 7.17 53.46
CA LEU A 621 12.44 8.19 52.42
C LEU A 621 12.36 9.62 53.01
N PRO A 622 13.24 10.55 52.58
CA PRO A 622 13.08 11.97 52.88
C PRO A 622 11.75 12.50 52.36
N GLN A 623 11.16 13.52 52.95
CA GLN A 623 9.85 14.06 52.56
C GLN A 623 9.81 14.46 51.08
N GLY A 624 10.86 15.10 50.56
CA GLY A 624 10.95 15.50 49.16
C GLY A 624 11.07 14.29 48.20
N ALA A 625 11.62 13.16 48.62
CA ALA A 625 11.72 11.95 47.80
C ALA A 625 10.35 11.28 47.62
N ALA A 626 9.49 11.29 48.65
CA ALA A 626 8.12 10.78 48.52
C ALA A 626 7.28 11.60 47.50
N GLU A 627 7.48 12.94 47.46
CA GLU A 627 6.85 13.79 46.48
C GLU A 627 7.38 13.50 45.06
N GLY A 628 8.70 13.34 44.89
CA GLY A 628 9.34 12.97 43.64
C GLY A 628 8.88 11.63 43.11
N LEU A 629 8.79 10.62 44.00
CA LEU A 629 8.28 9.29 43.63
C LEU A 629 6.83 9.36 43.11
N ASN A 630 5.96 10.10 43.83
CA ASN A 630 4.57 10.26 43.39
C ASN A 630 4.47 11.00 42.08
N ARG A 631 5.25 12.09 41.89
CA ARG A 631 5.28 12.84 40.63
C ARG A 631 5.73 11.96 39.44
N MET A 632 6.85 11.23 39.57
CA MET A 632 7.32 10.32 38.51
C MET A 632 6.26 9.26 38.15
N ALA A 633 5.61 8.69 39.19
CA ALA A 633 4.52 7.74 38.97
C ALA A 633 3.30 8.40 38.28
N ASP A 634 2.96 9.66 38.62
CA ASP A 634 1.89 10.42 37.98
C ASP A 634 2.22 10.81 36.52
N GLU A 635 3.50 10.93 36.19
CA GLU A 635 3.99 11.15 34.84
C GLU A 635 4.13 9.85 34.01
N GLY A 636 3.83 8.71 34.62
CA GLY A 636 3.82 7.42 33.95
C GLY A 636 5.15 6.67 33.98
N MET A 637 6.11 7.10 34.76
CA MET A 637 7.40 6.45 34.98
C MET A 637 7.32 5.38 36.07
N THR A 638 8.13 4.35 35.96
CA THR A 638 8.35 3.36 37.02
C THR A 638 9.55 3.82 37.85
N PRO A 639 9.36 4.23 39.12
CA PRO A 639 10.47 4.70 39.91
C PRO A 639 11.26 3.53 40.51
N LEU A 640 12.57 3.54 40.33
CA LEU A 640 13.56 2.70 40.99
C LEU A 640 14.27 3.56 42.06
N LEU A 641 14.26 3.08 43.28
CA LEU A 641 14.88 3.76 44.42
C LEU A 641 16.26 3.19 44.65
N VAL A 642 17.24 4.09 44.88
CA VAL A 642 18.64 3.73 45.11
C VAL A 642 19.04 4.13 46.51
N ALA A 643 19.64 3.22 47.27
CA ALA A 643 20.12 3.46 48.63
C ALA A 643 21.41 2.72 48.92
N MET A 644 22.10 3.11 49.99
CA MET A 644 23.33 2.44 50.49
C MET A 644 23.25 2.14 51.96
N GLU A 645 23.96 1.11 52.39
CA GLU A 645 24.19 0.80 53.78
C GLU A 645 25.19 1.81 54.34
N ALA A 646 24.81 2.58 55.35
CA ALA A 646 25.72 3.51 56.00
C ALA A 646 26.53 2.79 57.10
N SER A 647 27.85 2.96 57.10
CA SER A 647 28.71 2.59 58.23
C SER A 647 28.40 3.55 59.36
N PHE A 648 27.91 3.03 60.50
CA PHE A 648 27.39 3.72 61.65
C PHE A 648 25.96 4.26 61.61
N GLN A 649 25.00 3.37 61.76
CA GLN A 649 23.64 3.55 62.25
C GLN A 649 22.59 4.32 61.44
N GLU A 650 22.84 4.79 60.23
CA GLU A 650 21.76 5.33 59.40
C GLU A 650 21.90 4.87 57.94
N GLU A 651 20.96 4.05 57.48
CA GLU A 651 20.84 3.72 56.05
C GLU A 651 20.55 4.97 55.24
N ARG A 652 21.24 5.17 54.10
CA ARG A 652 21.24 6.40 53.38
C ARG A 652 20.52 6.23 52.06
N PHE A 653 19.41 6.95 51.89
CA PHE A 653 18.73 7.07 50.60
C PHE A 653 19.52 7.98 49.64
N LEU A 654 19.85 7.48 48.44
CA LEU A 654 20.64 8.22 47.46
C LEU A 654 19.78 8.94 46.44
N GLY A 655 18.78 8.28 45.87
CA GLY A 655 17.96 8.91 44.83
C GLY A 655 16.93 8.00 44.18
N ILE A 656 16.28 8.54 43.14
CA ILE A 656 15.23 7.90 42.38
C ILE A 656 15.59 7.94 40.89
N ILE A 657 15.43 6.80 40.19
CA ILE A 657 15.57 6.66 38.76
C ILE A 657 14.17 6.41 38.19
N GLY A 658 13.68 7.27 37.33
CA GLY A 658 12.41 7.12 36.61
C GLY A 658 12.63 6.44 35.27
N VAL A 659 12.09 5.24 35.12
CA VAL A 659 12.16 4.45 33.88
C VAL A 659 10.79 4.37 33.25
N SER A 660 10.66 4.62 31.95
CA SER A 660 9.41 4.48 31.22
C SER A 660 9.60 3.89 29.85
N ASP A 661 8.51 3.34 29.30
CA ASP A 661 8.42 2.99 27.91
C ASP A 661 8.03 4.25 27.12
N THR A 662 8.97 4.77 26.33
CA THR A 662 8.84 6.07 25.68
C THR A 662 7.76 6.08 24.59
N VAL A 663 6.85 7.07 24.66
CA VAL A 663 5.82 7.27 23.65
C VAL A 663 6.48 7.71 22.34
N LYS A 664 6.16 7.02 21.22
CA LYS A 664 6.66 7.42 19.90
C LYS A 664 6.13 8.82 19.51
N ALA A 665 6.96 9.69 18.99
CA ALA A 665 6.55 11.02 18.50
C ALA A 665 5.45 10.91 17.41
N THR A 666 5.51 9.86 16.59
CA THR A 666 4.54 9.59 15.53
C THR A 666 3.15 9.18 16.05
N SER A 667 3.06 8.66 17.28
CA SER A 667 1.79 8.26 17.92
C SER A 667 0.87 9.46 18.15
N TYR A 668 1.42 10.61 18.55
CA TYR A 668 0.65 11.83 18.72
C TYR A 668 0.03 12.31 17.39
N GLU A 669 0.80 12.27 16.29
CA GLU A 669 0.33 12.64 14.96
C GLU A 669 -0.79 11.72 14.49
N ALA A 670 -0.64 10.41 14.69
CA ALA A 670 -1.62 9.41 14.32
C ALA A 670 -2.95 9.57 15.09
N ILE A 671 -2.89 9.74 16.41
CA ILE A 671 -4.06 9.93 17.27
C ILE A 671 -4.81 11.20 16.89
N ASN A 672 -4.11 12.30 16.63
CA ASN A 672 -4.71 13.54 16.16
C ASN A 672 -5.34 13.38 14.76
N ALA A 673 -4.74 12.59 13.88
CA ALA A 673 -5.31 12.33 12.57
C ALA A 673 -6.63 11.53 12.68
N TRP A 674 -6.70 10.50 13.55
CA TRP A 674 -7.94 9.77 13.81
C TRP A 674 -9.04 10.66 14.39
N LYS A 675 -8.71 11.55 15.35
CA LYS A 675 -9.66 12.54 15.87
C LYS A 675 -10.24 13.43 14.79
N LYS A 676 -9.37 13.95 13.88
CA LYS A 676 -9.81 14.74 12.71
C LYS A 676 -10.68 13.94 11.74
N MET A 677 -10.53 12.62 11.70
CA MET A 677 -11.33 11.71 10.89
C MET A 677 -12.67 11.33 11.57
N GLY A 678 -12.92 11.77 12.81
CA GLY A 678 -14.08 11.43 13.61
C GLY A 678 -14.02 10.01 14.19
N VAL A 679 -12.84 9.42 14.33
CA VAL A 679 -12.63 8.07 14.83
C VAL A 679 -12.31 8.13 16.33
N ARG A 680 -13.04 7.36 17.15
CA ARG A 680 -12.79 7.20 18.59
C ARG A 680 -11.52 6.38 18.79
N VAL A 681 -10.66 6.80 19.71
CA VAL A 681 -9.42 6.06 20.04
C VAL A 681 -9.50 5.58 21.49
N ILE A 682 -9.29 4.29 21.69
CA ILE A 682 -9.28 3.61 23.00
C ILE A 682 -7.93 2.94 23.17
N MET A 683 -7.28 3.10 24.31
CA MET A 683 -6.05 2.40 24.67
C MET A 683 -6.36 1.23 25.60
N LEU A 684 -5.82 0.04 25.28
CA LEU A 684 -5.79 -1.12 26.16
C LEU A 684 -4.36 -1.33 26.70
N THR A 685 -4.24 -1.61 27.98
CA THR A 685 -2.93 -1.88 28.59
C THR A 685 -3.06 -2.77 29.83
N GLY A 686 -2.05 -3.59 30.08
CA GLY A 686 -1.89 -4.34 31.31
C GLY A 686 -1.35 -3.50 32.47
N ASP A 687 -0.92 -2.26 32.22
CA ASP A 687 -0.39 -1.36 33.23
C ASP A 687 -1.44 -0.97 34.25
N ASN A 688 -0.97 -0.51 35.42
CA ASN A 688 -1.84 0.07 36.44
C ASN A 688 -2.57 1.32 35.88
N ARG A 689 -3.73 1.57 36.48
CA ARG A 689 -4.63 2.65 36.03
C ARG A 689 -3.99 4.05 36.05
N ARG A 690 -3.07 4.32 36.99
CA ARG A 690 -2.40 5.62 37.15
C ARG A 690 -1.47 5.91 35.98
N THR A 691 -0.59 4.99 35.64
CA THR A 691 0.31 5.08 34.48
C THR A 691 -0.47 5.15 33.16
N ALA A 692 -1.51 4.35 33.02
CA ALA A 692 -2.35 4.34 31.82
C ALA A 692 -3.08 5.69 31.61
N GLU A 693 -3.58 6.30 32.68
CA GLU A 693 -4.26 7.58 32.64
C GLU A 693 -3.28 8.73 32.30
N ALA A 694 -2.04 8.68 32.79
CA ALA A 694 -0.99 9.64 32.43
C ALA A 694 -0.72 9.64 30.90
N VAL A 695 -0.54 8.45 30.31
CA VAL A 695 -0.35 8.32 28.85
C VAL A 695 -1.59 8.78 28.07
N ARG A 696 -2.81 8.44 28.55
CA ARG A 696 -4.07 8.90 27.96
C ARG A 696 -4.15 10.41 27.87
N GLN A 697 -3.82 11.11 28.98
CA GLN A 697 -3.87 12.59 29.06
C GLN A 697 -2.81 13.21 28.14
N LYS A 698 -1.56 12.70 28.19
CA LYS A 698 -0.45 13.19 27.35
C LYS A 698 -0.77 13.13 25.85
N LEU A 699 -1.42 12.05 25.41
CA LEU A 699 -1.80 11.82 24.00
C LEU A 699 -3.22 12.32 23.68
N GLY A 700 -3.99 12.68 24.68
CA GLY A 700 -5.39 13.09 24.54
C GLY A 700 -6.28 11.98 23.99
N ILE A 701 -6.01 10.72 24.29
CA ILE A 701 -6.83 9.55 23.92
C ILE A 701 -8.20 9.66 24.59
N SER A 702 -9.26 9.18 23.91
CA SER A 702 -10.64 9.33 24.39
C SER A 702 -10.92 8.50 25.64
N GLU A 703 -10.42 7.28 25.70
CA GLU A 703 -10.68 6.31 26.76
C GLU A 703 -9.49 5.38 26.96
N VAL A 704 -9.26 4.95 28.20
CA VAL A 704 -8.27 3.92 28.54
C VAL A 704 -8.93 2.80 29.35
N VAL A 705 -8.55 1.58 29.04
CA VAL A 705 -8.88 0.40 29.83
C VAL A 705 -7.55 -0.17 30.32
N ALA A 706 -7.30 -0.02 31.62
CA ALA A 706 -6.08 -0.45 32.29
C ALA A 706 -6.27 -1.82 32.98
N GLU A 707 -5.17 -2.46 33.39
CA GLU A 707 -5.13 -3.73 34.13
C GLU A 707 -5.79 -4.88 33.35
N VAL A 708 -5.68 -4.86 32.01
CA VAL A 708 -6.29 -5.85 31.11
C VAL A 708 -5.33 -7.01 30.90
N LEU A 709 -5.77 -8.22 31.24
CA LEU A 709 -5.01 -9.42 30.92
C LEU A 709 -5.05 -9.70 29.41
N PRO A 710 -4.05 -10.36 28.82
CA PRO A 710 -4.01 -10.65 27.38
C PRO A 710 -5.29 -11.31 26.85
N GLN A 711 -5.84 -12.27 27.59
CA GLN A 711 -7.09 -12.98 27.27
C GLN A 711 -8.36 -12.12 27.36
N ASP A 712 -8.32 -10.99 28.07
CA ASP A 712 -9.47 -10.09 28.22
C ASP A 712 -9.48 -8.99 27.17
N LYS A 713 -8.38 -8.76 26.43
CA LYS A 713 -8.33 -7.83 25.30
C LYS A 713 -9.34 -8.21 24.22
N GLU A 714 -9.43 -9.50 23.86
CA GLU A 714 -10.40 -10.02 22.89
C GLU A 714 -11.85 -9.76 23.36
N LYS A 715 -12.15 -10.01 24.67
CA LYS A 715 -13.48 -9.77 25.22
C LYS A 715 -13.89 -8.30 25.10
N LYS A 716 -12.95 -7.36 25.32
CA LYS A 716 -13.23 -5.93 25.21
C LYS A 716 -13.52 -5.51 23.76
N VAL A 717 -12.75 -6.01 22.80
CA VAL A 717 -13.02 -5.80 21.37
C VAL A 717 -14.40 -6.36 21.00
N SER A 718 -14.72 -7.59 21.42
CA SER A 718 -16.01 -8.23 21.15
C SER A 718 -17.18 -7.49 21.81
N GLU A 719 -16.96 -6.87 22.99
CA GLU A 719 -17.97 -6.04 23.66
C GLU A 719 -18.29 -4.79 22.85
N LEU A 720 -17.27 -4.06 22.36
CA LEU A 720 -17.44 -2.87 21.53
C LEU A 720 -18.20 -3.19 20.24
N LYS A 721 -17.87 -4.33 19.60
CA LYS A 721 -18.61 -4.80 18.41
C LYS A 721 -20.08 -5.11 18.72
N ARG A 722 -20.39 -5.73 19.88
CA ARG A 722 -21.78 -5.97 20.31
C ARG A 722 -22.55 -4.68 20.59
N GLN A 723 -21.85 -3.62 20.98
CA GLN A 723 -22.43 -2.27 21.13
C GLN A 723 -22.72 -1.58 19.78
N GLY A 724 -22.35 -2.21 18.66
CA GLY A 724 -22.58 -1.71 17.29
C GLY A 724 -21.44 -0.89 16.71
N HIS A 725 -20.29 -0.82 17.38
CA HIS A 725 -19.09 -0.15 16.85
C HIS A 725 -18.40 -0.99 15.78
N ARG A 726 -17.80 -0.31 14.80
CA ARG A 726 -16.86 -0.90 13.84
C ARG A 726 -15.44 -0.72 14.35
N VAL A 727 -14.84 -1.80 14.80
CA VAL A 727 -13.62 -1.78 15.61
C VAL A 727 -12.42 -2.21 14.77
N ALA A 728 -11.37 -1.38 14.74
CA ALA A 728 -10.03 -1.81 14.38
C ALA A 728 -9.20 -2.04 15.65
N MET A 729 -8.53 -3.19 15.75
CA MET A 729 -7.52 -3.47 16.77
C MET A 729 -6.13 -3.31 16.17
N ILE A 730 -5.24 -2.58 16.84
CA ILE A 730 -3.85 -2.38 16.42
C ILE A 730 -2.92 -2.81 17.54
N GLY A 731 -2.02 -3.75 17.26
CA GLY A 731 -1.08 -4.33 18.22
C GLY A 731 0.16 -4.92 17.53
N ASP A 732 1.11 -5.42 18.29
CA ASP A 732 2.34 -6.06 17.79
C ASP A 732 2.13 -7.52 17.31
N GLY A 733 1.00 -8.11 17.62
CA GLY A 733 0.55 -9.44 17.18
C GLY A 733 0.98 -10.60 18.03
N ILE A 734 1.95 -10.47 18.93
CA ILE A 734 2.42 -11.59 19.75
C ILE A 734 1.40 -11.91 20.86
N ASN A 735 1.03 -10.89 21.64
CA ASN A 735 0.08 -11.02 22.75
C ASN A 735 -1.36 -10.65 22.34
N ASP A 736 -1.54 -9.99 21.20
CA ASP A 736 -2.79 -9.41 20.75
C ASP A 736 -3.49 -10.24 19.66
N ALA A 737 -2.92 -11.36 19.22
CA ALA A 737 -3.43 -12.17 18.13
C ALA A 737 -4.93 -12.52 18.26
N PRO A 738 -5.46 -12.93 19.44
CA PRO A 738 -6.89 -13.17 19.60
C PRO A 738 -7.74 -11.89 19.44
N ALA A 739 -7.25 -10.74 19.94
CA ALA A 739 -7.95 -9.47 19.85
C ALA A 739 -7.93 -8.90 18.42
N LEU A 740 -6.81 -9.09 17.68
CA LEU A 740 -6.68 -8.76 16.27
C LEU A 740 -7.68 -9.55 15.42
N ALA A 741 -7.77 -10.88 15.64
CA ALA A 741 -8.70 -11.75 14.93
C ALA A 741 -10.18 -11.47 15.27
N ALA A 742 -10.49 -11.01 16.50
CA ALA A 742 -11.84 -10.68 16.93
C ALA A 742 -12.35 -9.33 16.38
N ALA A 743 -11.47 -8.40 16.00
CA ALA A 743 -11.82 -7.08 15.47
C ALA A 743 -12.56 -7.18 14.13
N ASP A 744 -13.15 -6.07 13.64
CA ASP A 744 -13.62 -5.98 12.26
C ASP A 744 -12.42 -5.85 11.31
N VAL A 745 -11.33 -5.21 11.76
CA VAL A 745 -10.05 -5.15 11.06
C VAL A 745 -8.93 -5.25 12.08
N GLY A 746 -8.16 -6.33 12.06
CA GLY A 746 -6.92 -6.47 12.81
C GLY A 746 -5.75 -5.86 12.04
N MET A 747 -4.97 -4.98 12.67
CA MET A 747 -3.77 -4.39 12.08
C MET A 747 -2.55 -4.73 12.94
N ALA A 748 -1.60 -5.49 12.41
CA ALA A 748 -0.33 -5.77 13.07
C ALA A 748 0.71 -4.72 12.69
N ILE A 749 1.44 -4.21 13.69
CA ILE A 749 2.47 -3.18 13.53
C ILE A 749 3.86 -3.79 13.76
N GLY A 750 4.85 -3.39 12.93
CA GLY A 750 6.22 -3.87 13.08
C GLY A 750 6.37 -5.36 12.74
N ALA A 751 5.93 -5.76 11.56
CA ALA A 751 5.79 -7.15 11.14
C ALA A 751 7.12 -7.93 11.12
N GLY A 752 7.55 -8.38 12.29
CA GLY A 752 8.69 -9.31 12.47
C GLY A 752 8.29 -10.72 12.85
N THR A 753 7.02 -10.99 13.19
CA THR A 753 6.59 -12.30 13.69
C THR A 753 5.57 -12.96 12.76
N ASP A 754 5.76 -14.27 12.53
CA ASP A 754 4.85 -15.08 11.71
C ASP A 754 3.42 -15.06 12.30
N VAL A 755 3.29 -15.01 13.64
CA VAL A 755 2.00 -14.94 14.36
C VAL A 755 1.24 -13.65 14.03
N ALA A 756 1.92 -12.50 13.97
CA ALA A 756 1.32 -11.23 13.58
C ALA A 756 0.84 -11.26 12.13
N MET A 757 1.68 -11.83 11.25
CA MET A 757 1.34 -11.99 9.83
C MET A 757 0.15 -12.92 9.62
N GLU A 758 -0.06 -13.92 10.47
CA GLU A 758 -1.18 -14.86 10.35
C GLU A 758 -2.50 -14.28 10.87
N SER A 759 -2.46 -13.55 12.00
CA SER A 759 -3.65 -13.13 12.75
C SER A 759 -4.27 -11.81 12.26
N ALA A 760 -3.49 -10.90 11.67
CA ALA A 760 -3.99 -9.59 11.24
C ALA A 760 -4.53 -9.59 9.81
N ASP A 761 -5.48 -8.69 9.52
CA ASP A 761 -6.02 -8.40 8.19
C ASP A 761 -5.15 -7.44 7.39
N ILE A 762 -4.50 -6.52 8.08
CA ILE A 762 -3.57 -5.52 7.51
C ILE A 762 -2.26 -5.60 8.30
N ILE A 763 -1.15 -5.64 7.58
CA ILE A 763 0.19 -5.70 8.15
C ILE A 763 0.90 -4.40 7.83
N LEU A 764 1.40 -3.73 8.87
CA LEU A 764 2.17 -2.50 8.77
C LEU A 764 3.64 -2.86 8.98
N MET A 765 4.41 -2.77 7.88
CA MET A 765 5.82 -3.20 7.89
C MET A 765 6.69 -2.32 8.80
N LYS A 766 6.31 -1.05 8.94
CA LYS A 766 6.97 -0.12 9.85
C LYS A 766 6.35 -0.17 11.25
N ASN A 767 7.16 0.14 12.22
CA ASN A 767 6.67 0.33 13.59
C ASN A 767 6.17 1.78 13.81
N ASP A 768 5.22 2.22 12.94
CA ASP A 768 4.69 3.58 12.91
C ASP A 768 3.15 3.60 12.79
N LEU A 769 2.47 4.15 13.78
CA LEU A 769 1.01 4.28 13.81
C LEU A 769 0.42 5.15 12.69
N ARG A 770 1.23 6.03 12.06
CA ARG A 770 0.79 6.81 10.91
C ARG A 770 0.44 5.94 9.70
N ASP A 771 1.05 4.76 9.61
CA ASP A 771 0.74 3.81 8.53
C ASP A 771 -0.66 3.18 8.71
N ALA A 772 -1.12 2.98 9.94
CA ALA A 772 -2.51 2.56 10.20
C ALA A 772 -3.52 3.64 9.75
N VAL A 773 -3.24 4.92 10.05
CA VAL A 773 -4.04 6.04 9.53
C VAL A 773 -4.01 6.06 8.00
N THR A 774 -2.85 5.84 7.41
CA THR A 774 -2.65 5.81 5.95
C THR A 774 -3.42 4.66 5.32
N ALA A 775 -3.44 3.48 5.94
CA ALA A 775 -4.26 2.33 5.50
C ALA A 775 -5.75 2.68 5.46
N MET A 776 -6.27 3.33 6.49
CA MET A 776 -7.67 3.78 6.54
C MET A 776 -7.98 4.85 5.49
N LYS A 777 -7.08 5.82 5.27
CA LYS A 777 -7.23 6.84 4.22
C LYS A 777 -7.20 6.21 2.82
N LEU A 778 -6.28 5.27 2.59
CA LEU A 778 -6.17 4.52 1.33
C LEU A 778 -7.45 3.72 1.08
N SER A 779 -7.97 3.01 2.09
CA SER A 779 -9.24 2.29 2.02
C SER A 779 -10.37 3.24 1.59
N ARG A 780 -10.50 4.41 2.24
CA ARG A 780 -11.52 5.42 1.88
C ARG A 780 -11.37 5.89 0.43
N ALA A 781 -10.14 6.09 -0.04
CA ALA A 781 -9.85 6.51 -1.42
C ALA A 781 -10.22 5.41 -2.43
N VAL A 782 -9.83 4.15 -2.17
CA VAL A 782 -10.13 3.02 -3.04
C VAL A 782 -11.64 2.78 -3.14
N ILE A 783 -12.35 2.74 -2.01
CA ILE A 783 -13.79 2.51 -2.02
C ILE A 783 -14.56 3.68 -2.67
N ARG A 784 -14.08 4.92 -2.52
CA ARG A 784 -14.65 6.06 -3.26
C ARG A 784 -14.45 5.86 -4.76
N ASN A 785 -13.26 5.50 -5.19
CA ASN A 785 -12.94 5.23 -6.59
C ASN A 785 -13.81 4.09 -7.17
N ILE A 786 -14.02 3.00 -6.41
CA ILE A 786 -14.94 1.92 -6.81
C ILE A 786 -16.36 2.45 -7.00
N LYS A 787 -16.88 3.26 -6.07
CA LYS A 787 -18.22 3.85 -6.18
C LYS A 787 -18.35 4.76 -7.39
N GLU A 788 -17.34 5.59 -7.67
CA GLU A 788 -17.27 6.43 -8.87
C GLU A 788 -17.29 5.59 -10.15
N ASN A 789 -16.47 4.53 -10.19
CA ASN A 789 -16.42 3.60 -11.33
C ASN A 789 -17.76 2.90 -11.56
N LEU A 790 -18.41 2.41 -10.51
CA LEU A 790 -19.72 1.77 -10.58
C LEU A 790 -20.79 2.76 -11.04
N PHE A 791 -20.80 3.99 -10.50
CA PHE A 791 -21.72 5.03 -10.92
C PHE A 791 -21.62 5.31 -12.42
N TRP A 792 -20.44 5.57 -12.95
CA TRP A 792 -20.25 5.86 -14.37
C TRP A 792 -20.53 4.64 -15.25
N ALA A 793 -20.23 3.42 -14.79
CA ALA A 793 -20.54 2.19 -15.50
C ALA A 793 -22.05 1.94 -15.69
N PHE A 794 -22.90 2.45 -14.79
CA PHE A 794 -24.36 2.36 -14.90
C PHE A 794 -24.99 3.60 -15.54
N PHE A 795 -24.47 4.78 -15.27
CA PHE A 795 -25.06 6.05 -15.63
C PHE A 795 -25.29 6.18 -17.15
N TYR A 796 -24.28 5.83 -17.97
CA TYR A 796 -24.42 5.91 -19.42
C TYR A 796 -25.46 4.90 -19.96
N ASN A 797 -25.61 3.73 -19.32
CA ASN A 797 -26.61 2.73 -19.69
C ASN A 797 -28.01 3.22 -19.35
N CYS A 798 -28.21 3.86 -18.18
CA CYS A 798 -29.51 4.41 -17.78
C CYS A 798 -30.04 5.47 -18.75
N ILE A 799 -29.14 6.27 -19.33
CA ILE A 799 -29.51 7.27 -20.35
C ILE A 799 -29.57 6.62 -21.74
N GLY A 800 -28.63 5.76 -22.07
CA GLY A 800 -28.47 5.19 -23.40
C GLY A 800 -29.54 4.17 -23.77
N ILE A 801 -30.03 3.36 -22.84
CA ILE A 801 -31.07 2.34 -23.10
C ILE A 801 -32.38 2.98 -23.56
N PRO A 802 -32.97 3.97 -22.87
CA PRO A 802 -34.17 4.67 -23.36
C PRO A 802 -33.94 5.34 -24.72
N LEU A 803 -32.79 5.98 -24.91
CA LEU A 803 -32.45 6.61 -26.18
C LEU A 803 -32.35 5.59 -27.33
N ALA A 804 -31.69 4.45 -27.09
CA ALA A 804 -31.59 3.35 -28.05
C ALA A 804 -32.94 2.70 -28.33
N ALA A 805 -33.79 2.59 -27.31
CA ALA A 805 -35.16 2.09 -27.49
C ALA A 805 -36.07 3.05 -28.30
N GLY A 806 -35.59 4.22 -28.67
CA GLY A 806 -36.29 5.17 -29.51
C GLY A 806 -37.32 6.03 -28.76
N VAL A 807 -37.24 6.16 -27.42
CA VAL A 807 -38.20 6.93 -26.61
C VAL A 807 -38.31 8.39 -27.08
N LEU A 808 -37.21 8.98 -27.55
CA LEU A 808 -37.18 10.34 -28.05
C LEU A 808 -37.56 10.46 -29.55
N TYR A 809 -37.72 9.36 -30.27
CA TYR A 809 -38.03 9.38 -31.69
C TYR A 809 -39.36 10.01 -32.04
N PRO A 810 -40.51 9.70 -31.33
CA PRO A 810 -41.79 10.29 -31.65
C PRO A 810 -41.87 11.82 -31.47
N ALA A 811 -41.10 12.37 -30.51
CA ALA A 811 -41.13 13.79 -30.18
C ALA A 811 -40.07 14.61 -30.95
N PHE A 812 -38.90 14.04 -31.19
CA PHE A 812 -37.71 14.77 -31.71
C PHE A 812 -37.10 14.15 -32.95
N GLY A 813 -37.55 13.00 -33.43
CA GLY A 813 -36.93 12.28 -34.54
C GLY A 813 -35.54 11.71 -34.23
N ILE A 814 -35.10 11.70 -32.93
CA ILE A 814 -33.77 11.28 -32.53
C ILE A 814 -33.73 9.77 -32.41
N ARG A 815 -32.84 9.12 -33.17
CA ARG A 815 -32.57 7.68 -33.14
C ARG A 815 -31.09 7.44 -32.84
N LEU A 816 -30.79 6.52 -31.93
CA LEU A 816 -29.42 6.12 -31.64
C LEU A 816 -29.01 4.98 -32.60
N ASN A 817 -28.00 5.25 -33.45
CA ASN A 817 -27.39 4.20 -34.25
C ASN A 817 -26.58 3.24 -33.36
N PRO A 818 -26.68 1.90 -33.54
CA PRO A 818 -25.94 0.90 -32.76
C PRO A 818 -24.43 1.14 -32.70
N MET A 819 -23.84 1.77 -33.73
CA MET A 819 -22.39 2.11 -33.78
C MET A 819 -21.99 3.07 -32.65
N PHE A 820 -22.80 4.09 -32.37
CA PHE A 820 -22.53 5.03 -31.26
C PHE A 820 -22.66 4.33 -29.90
N GLY A 821 -23.58 3.35 -29.77
CA GLY A 821 -23.66 2.49 -28.59
C GLY A 821 -22.38 1.70 -28.35
N ALA A 822 -21.84 1.09 -29.38
CA ALA A 822 -20.58 0.34 -29.32
C ALA A 822 -19.38 1.23 -28.97
N ALA A 823 -19.32 2.45 -29.50
CA ALA A 823 -18.28 3.43 -29.18
C ALA A 823 -18.35 3.88 -27.71
N ALA A 824 -19.54 4.23 -27.21
CA ALA A 824 -19.79 4.64 -25.83
C ALA A 824 -19.37 3.51 -24.83
N MET A 825 -19.70 2.28 -25.14
CA MET A 825 -19.31 1.11 -24.35
C MET A 825 -17.78 0.96 -24.28
N SER A 826 -17.05 1.13 -25.38
CA SER A 826 -15.59 1.02 -25.42
C SER A 826 -14.93 2.14 -24.60
N LEU A 827 -15.43 3.38 -24.70
CA LEU A 827 -14.95 4.53 -23.93
C LEU A 827 -15.20 4.36 -22.42
N SER A 828 -16.32 3.76 -22.03
CA SER A 828 -16.64 3.49 -20.62
C SER A 828 -15.59 2.63 -19.92
N SER A 829 -15.10 1.58 -20.59
CA SER A 829 -14.04 0.73 -20.04
C SER A 829 -12.72 1.48 -19.85
N ILE A 830 -12.37 2.38 -20.79
CA ILE A 830 -11.16 3.23 -20.69
C ILE A 830 -11.29 4.17 -19.49
N PHE A 831 -12.47 4.78 -19.32
CA PHE A 831 -12.73 5.70 -18.23
C PHE A 831 -12.53 5.03 -16.85
N VAL A 832 -13.12 3.86 -16.63
CA VAL A 832 -13.02 3.10 -15.38
C VAL A 832 -11.56 2.78 -15.04
N VAL A 833 -10.78 2.32 -16.03
CA VAL A 833 -9.37 1.98 -15.79
C VAL A 833 -8.55 3.24 -15.51
N THR A 834 -8.75 4.30 -16.29
CA THR A 834 -8.03 5.57 -16.10
C THR A 834 -8.35 6.17 -14.72
N ASN A 835 -9.61 6.12 -14.28
CA ASN A 835 -10.01 6.56 -12.95
C ASN A 835 -9.35 5.71 -11.85
N ALA A 836 -9.28 4.39 -12.00
CA ALA A 836 -8.59 3.52 -11.04
C ALA A 836 -7.08 3.82 -10.97
N LEU A 837 -6.43 4.10 -12.10
CA LEU A 837 -5.00 4.46 -12.13
C LEU A 837 -4.68 5.79 -11.42
N ARG A 838 -5.68 6.68 -11.20
CA ARG A 838 -5.50 7.88 -10.37
C ARG A 838 -5.07 7.56 -8.93
N LEU A 839 -5.40 6.36 -8.44
CA LEU A 839 -4.97 5.88 -7.11
C LEU A 839 -3.45 5.78 -6.99
N LYS A 840 -2.69 5.63 -8.10
CA LYS A 840 -1.20 5.69 -8.08
C LYS A 840 -0.67 7.04 -7.57
N GLY A 841 -1.46 8.11 -7.65
CA GLY A 841 -1.15 9.43 -7.11
C GLY A 841 -1.58 9.65 -5.65
N PHE A 842 -1.98 8.59 -4.94
CA PHE A 842 -2.37 8.68 -3.53
C PHE A 842 -1.19 9.15 -2.67
N LYS A 843 -1.45 10.12 -1.76
CA LYS A 843 -0.48 10.62 -0.78
C LYS A 843 -1.05 10.43 0.62
N SER A 844 -0.26 9.94 1.55
CA SER A 844 -0.65 9.71 2.96
C SER A 844 -1.06 10.98 3.70
N GLY A 845 -0.53 12.14 3.27
CA GLY A 845 -0.72 13.42 3.93
C GLY A 845 0.14 13.60 5.18
N PHE A 846 1.02 12.64 5.49
CA PHE A 846 2.10 12.82 6.45
C PHE A 846 3.36 13.23 5.68
N THR A 847 3.95 14.36 6.05
CA THR A 847 5.22 14.79 5.45
C THR A 847 6.32 13.96 6.10
N THR A 848 7.03 13.18 5.32
CA THR A 848 8.29 12.59 5.80
C THR A 848 9.23 13.76 6.02
N LEU A 849 9.43 14.15 7.29
CA LEU A 849 10.51 15.05 7.65
C LEU A 849 11.79 14.34 7.25
N LYS A 850 12.40 14.76 6.16
CA LYS A 850 13.80 14.46 5.89
C LYS A 850 14.53 15.08 7.08
N ILE A 851 14.99 14.27 8.00
CA ILE A 851 15.94 14.67 9.03
C ILE A 851 17.25 14.91 8.28
N SER A 852 17.38 16.11 7.71
CA SER A 852 18.65 16.70 7.42
C SER A 852 19.16 17.10 8.80
N GLY A 853 20.20 16.45 9.29
CA GLY A 853 20.84 16.85 10.52
C GLY A 853 21.23 18.33 10.43
N ASN A 854 20.46 19.16 11.08
CA ASN A 854 20.83 20.47 11.58
C ASN A 854 19.66 21.10 12.37
N GLU A 855 19.90 21.33 13.63
CA GLU A 855 19.43 22.39 14.54
C GLU A 855 18.10 23.15 14.30
N LYS A 856 17.05 22.58 13.76
CA LYS A 856 15.73 23.25 13.71
C LYS A 856 14.62 22.57 14.52
N THR A 857 14.90 21.44 15.15
CA THR A 857 13.90 20.67 15.90
C THR A 857 13.51 21.35 17.23
N THR A 858 14.34 22.22 17.75
CA THR A 858 14.09 22.93 19.02
C THR A 858 13.08 24.09 18.88
N LYS A 859 12.79 24.55 17.66
CA LYS A 859 11.88 25.69 17.46
C LYS A 859 10.41 25.28 17.31
N ILE A 860 10.16 24.05 16.85
CA ILE A 860 8.78 23.55 16.64
C ILE A 860 8.17 23.06 17.96
N MET A 861 8.98 22.57 18.91
CA MET A 861 8.49 22.20 20.25
C MET A 861 8.17 23.43 21.12
N ARG A 862 8.67 24.63 20.79
CA ARG A 862 8.35 25.87 21.52
C ARG A 862 7.03 26.50 21.07
N GLU A 863 6.54 26.24 19.87
CA GLU A 863 5.29 26.82 19.35
C GLU A 863 4.03 26.03 19.69
N THR A 864 4.13 24.82 20.25
CA THR A 864 2.98 23.99 20.63
C THR A 864 2.60 24.09 22.11
N THR A 865 3.33 24.82 22.92
CA THR A 865 3.04 25.04 24.36
C THR A 865 2.26 26.34 24.66
N ASP A 866 2.02 27.19 23.67
CA ASP A 866 1.35 28.48 23.85
C ASP A 866 -0.13 28.52 23.39
N VAL A 867 -0.88 27.42 23.57
CA VAL A 867 -2.33 27.47 23.41
C VAL A 867 -3.00 27.02 24.69
N LYS A 868 -3.11 27.91 25.65
CA LYS A 868 -4.25 28.01 26.58
C LYS A 868 -4.13 29.28 27.43
N THR A 869 -4.78 30.32 27.03
CA THR A 869 -5.70 31.10 27.87
C THR A 869 -6.35 32.14 26.97
N GLY A 870 -7.64 31.91 26.69
CA GLY A 870 -8.47 32.91 26.05
C GLY A 870 -8.95 33.93 27.10
N ILE A 871 -8.71 35.21 26.85
CA ILE A 871 -9.59 36.31 27.26
C ILE A 871 -9.51 37.35 26.14
N GLN A 872 -10.68 37.71 25.66
CA GLN A 872 -10.93 38.80 24.72
C GLN A 872 -10.56 40.13 25.32
N GLU A 873 -9.87 41.00 24.55
CA GLU A 873 -10.17 42.43 24.52
C GLU A 873 -9.65 43.06 23.22
N ALA A 874 -10.42 44.00 22.71
CA ALA A 874 -10.37 44.64 21.41
C ALA A 874 -9.33 45.79 21.33
N PRO A 875 -9.23 46.49 20.20
CA PRO A 875 -7.96 46.96 19.62
C PRO A 875 -7.61 48.40 20.01
N VAL A 876 -6.34 48.71 20.10
CA VAL A 876 -5.82 50.08 20.03
C VAL A 876 -4.56 50.15 19.17
N ASP A 877 -4.57 51.17 18.40
CA ASP A 877 -3.80 51.62 17.27
C ASP A 877 -2.34 52.09 17.61
N GLN A 878 -1.54 52.09 16.56
CA GLN A 878 -0.40 52.97 16.25
C GLN A 878 1.03 52.71 16.78
N ASN A 879 1.85 52.52 15.74
CA ASN A 879 3.21 53.08 15.52
C ASN A 879 4.27 52.98 16.62
N ASN A 880 5.29 52.18 16.34
CA ASN A 880 6.65 52.75 16.31
C ASN A 880 7.65 51.87 15.55
N ARG A 881 8.48 52.55 14.83
CA ARG A 881 9.61 52.12 14.03
C ARG A 881 10.68 51.49 14.91
N GLU A 882 11.24 50.39 14.47
CA GLU A 882 12.68 50.11 14.64
C GLU A 882 13.19 49.35 13.43
N GLU A 883 14.17 49.96 12.82
CA GLU A 883 15.00 49.44 11.73
C GLU A 883 15.70 48.16 12.16
N LYS A 884 15.52 47.09 11.38
CA LYS A 884 16.44 45.96 11.37
C LYS A 884 16.94 45.78 9.93
N GLU A 885 18.24 45.92 9.80
CA GLU A 885 19.07 45.74 8.62
C GLU A 885 18.56 44.59 7.75
N ARG A 886 18.07 44.93 6.57
CA ARG A 886 17.89 43.98 5.46
C ARG A 886 19.25 43.78 4.81
N THR A 887 19.92 42.67 5.07
CA THR A 887 20.97 42.17 4.18
C THR A 887 20.27 41.76 2.87
N ASN A 888 20.51 42.57 1.86
CA ASN A 888 20.05 42.31 0.49
C ASN A 888 20.81 41.09 -0.06
N THR A 889 20.25 39.89 0.01
CA THR A 889 20.75 38.71 -0.73
C THR A 889 20.14 38.75 -2.11
N MET A 890 20.94 39.02 -3.15
CA MET A 890 20.56 38.89 -4.54
C MET A 890 20.50 37.41 -4.93
N THR A 891 19.40 36.98 -5.56
CA THR A 891 19.25 35.64 -6.11
C THR A 891 19.23 35.68 -7.64
N LYS A 892 20.11 34.96 -8.31
CA LYS A 892 20.15 34.82 -9.77
C LYS A 892 19.71 33.41 -10.17
N VAL A 893 18.87 33.28 -11.21
CA VAL A 893 18.41 32.02 -11.77
C VAL A 893 19.04 31.82 -13.15
N ILE A 894 19.82 30.73 -13.30
CA ILE A 894 20.57 30.39 -14.52
C ILE A 894 19.86 29.24 -15.22
N SER A 895 19.42 29.41 -16.46
CA SER A 895 18.86 28.36 -17.30
C SER A 895 19.98 27.61 -18.02
N ILE A 896 20.06 26.29 -17.87
CA ILE A 896 21.19 25.47 -18.29
C ILE A 896 20.70 24.32 -19.19
N GLU A 897 21.27 24.19 -20.37
CA GLU A 897 20.98 23.09 -21.29
C GLU A 897 22.09 22.02 -21.27
N GLY A 898 21.70 20.75 -21.51
CA GLY A 898 22.62 19.60 -21.50
C GLY A 898 22.61 18.77 -20.21
N MET A 899 21.90 19.20 -19.15
CA MET A 899 21.75 18.39 -17.92
C MET A 899 20.73 17.28 -18.12
N MET A 900 21.14 16.01 -18.01
CA MET A 900 20.28 14.83 -18.21
C MET A 900 20.13 13.94 -16.98
N CYS A 901 20.92 14.13 -15.93
CA CYS A 901 20.90 13.30 -14.72
C CYS A 901 21.44 14.04 -13.50
N ASN A 902 21.24 13.46 -12.31
CA ASN A 902 21.70 14.04 -11.04
C ASN A 902 23.22 14.18 -10.93
N HIS A 903 24.00 13.45 -11.71
CA HIS A 903 25.46 13.66 -11.79
C HIS A 903 25.78 14.97 -12.48
N CYS A 904 25.06 15.30 -13.56
CA CYS A 904 25.20 16.56 -14.27
C CYS A 904 24.88 17.77 -13.37
N THR A 905 23.77 17.71 -12.61
CA THR A 905 23.40 18.80 -11.67
C THR A 905 24.46 18.95 -10.57
N GLY A 906 25.01 17.84 -10.04
CA GLY A 906 26.08 17.88 -9.05
C GLY A 906 27.40 18.49 -9.56
N THR A 907 27.73 18.29 -10.85
CA THR A 907 28.91 18.90 -11.47
C THR A 907 28.74 20.41 -11.64
N VAL A 908 27.59 20.84 -12.15
CA VAL A 908 27.26 22.28 -12.29
C VAL A 908 27.17 22.97 -10.93
N GLN A 909 26.57 22.32 -9.95
CA GLN A 909 26.44 22.86 -8.60
C GLN A 909 27.81 23.17 -8.00
N LYS A 910 28.72 22.20 -8.04
CA LYS A 910 30.11 22.38 -7.55
C LYS A 910 30.87 23.47 -8.27
N ALA A 911 30.66 23.60 -9.57
CA ALA A 911 31.31 24.65 -10.36
C ALA A 911 30.80 26.05 -9.98
N LEU A 912 29.50 26.20 -9.73
CA LEU A 912 28.90 27.47 -9.30
C LEU A 912 29.23 27.77 -7.84
N GLU A 913 29.25 26.78 -6.92
CA GLU A 913 29.65 26.95 -5.52
C GLU A 913 31.13 27.33 -5.35
N ALA A 914 31.98 27.03 -6.34
CA ALA A 914 33.38 27.40 -6.34
C ALA A 914 33.62 28.86 -6.77
N VAL A 915 32.60 29.60 -7.22
CA VAL A 915 32.72 31.02 -7.60
C VAL A 915 32.70 31.88 -6.37
N GLU A 916 33.72 32.73 -6.20
CA GLU A 916 33.82 33.65 -5.07
C GLU A 916 32.64 34.64 -5.08
N GLY A 917 31.90 34.72 -3.98
CA GLY A 917 30.70 35.55 -3.86
C GLY A 917 29.39 34.76 -4.00
N VAL A 918 29.41 33.48 -4.32
CA VAL A 918 28.26 32.59 -4.27
C VAL A 918 28.09 32.03 -2.87
N LYS A 919 26.87 32.14 -2.32
CA LYS A 919 26.52 31.67 -0.97
C LYS A 919 25.90 30.27 -1.00
N THR A 920 24.90 30.07 -1.84
CA THR A 920 24.24 28.77 -2.01
C THR A 920 23.77 28.59 -3.44
N VAL A 921 23.78 27.34 -3.94
CA VAL A 921 23.28 26.96 -5.27
C VAL A 921 22.24 25.88 -5.15
N THR A 922 21.03 26.12 -5.63
CA THR A 922 19.94 25.13 -5.68
C THR A 922 19.67 24.73 -7.13
N MET A 923 19.87 23.45 -7.45
CA MET A 923 19.70 22.89 -8.79
C MET A 923 18.31 22.29 -8.99
N SER A 924 17.71 22.50 -10.16
CA SER A 924 16.51 21.81 -10.61
C SER A 924 16.75 21.15 -11.96
N LEU A 925 16.78 19.80 -11.97
CA LEU A 925 16.89 19.00 -13.19
C LEU A 925 15.62 19.07 -14.02
N GLU A 926 14.46 19.15 -13.38
CA GLU A 926 13.15 19.20 -14.02
C GLU A 926 12.91 20.53 -14.75
N GLN A 927 13.36 21.64 -14.14
CA GLN A 927 13.26 22.97 -14.72
C GLN A 927 14.51 23.37 -15.52
N LYS A 928 15.53 22.52 -15.55
CA LYS A 928 16.84 22.76 -16.19
C LYS A 928 17.47 24.11 -15.80
N ASN A 929 17.44 24.43 -14.51
CA ASN A 929 17.97 25.68 -13.99
C ASN A 929 18.73 25.51 -12.66
N ALA A 930 19.53 26.55 -12.33
CA ALA A 930 20.22 26.74 -11.06
C ALA A 930 19.78 28.07 -10.44
N ALA A 931 19.29 28.06 -9.19
CA ALA A 931 19.07 29.26 -8.40
C ALA A 931 20.31 29.50 -7.52
N VAL A 932 20.98 30.62 -7.73
CA VAL A 932 22.25 31.02 -7.07
C VAL A 932 21.97 32.17 -6.14
N GLU A 933 22.14 31.99 -4.84
CA GLU A 933 22.13 33.07 -3.85
C GLU A 933 23.54 33.66 -3.73
N LEU A 934 23.65 34.94 -3.84
CA LEU A 934 24.92 35.69 -3.83
C LEU A 934 25.13 36.40 -2.48
N ALA A 935 26.33 36.29 -1.93
CA ALA A 935 26.81 37.05 -0.78
C ALA A 935 27.37 38.43 -1.17
N SER A 936 27.80 38.58 -2.44
CA SER A 936 28.27 39.81 -3.07
C SER A 936 27.81 39.82 -4.53
N ASP A 937 27.78 40.98 -5.17
CA ASP A 937 27.38 41.05 -6.59
C ASP A 937 28.43 40.36 -7.47
N VAL A 938 28.03 39.26 -8.12
CA VAL A 938 28.83 38.49 -9.06
C VAL A 938 28.30 38.70 -10.46
N ALA A 939 29.17 39.11 -11.40
CA ALA A 939 28.79 39.37 -12.78
C ALA A 939 28.23 38.07 -13.46
N ASP A 940 27.23 38.25 -14.32
CA ASP A 940 26.58 37.13 -15.04
C ASP A 940 27.55 36.33 -15.90
N ASP A 941 28.55 37.01 -16.51
CA ASP A 941 29.57 36.34 -17.32
C ASP A 941 30.46 35.37 -16.53
N VAL A 942 30.69 35.64 -15.23
CA VAL A 942 31.47 34.78 -14.36
C VAL A 942 30.70 33.51 -14.02
N LEU A 943 29.41 33.65 -13.69
CA LEU A 943 28.50 32.51 -13.45
C LEU A 943 28.29 31.67 -14.71
N ALA A 944 28.11 32.34 -15.85
CA ALA A 944 27.96 31.67 -17.15
C ALA A 944 29.22 30.88 -17.52
N LYS A 945 30.40 31.46 -17.29
CA LYS A 945 31.68 30.79 -17.56
C LYS A 945 31.89 29.56 -16.71
N ALA A 946 31.53 29.61 -15.42
CA ALA A 946 31.64 28.46 -14.52
C ALA A 946 30.80 27.27 -15.00
N VAL A 947 29.60 27.51 -15.55
CA VAL A 947 28.73 26.50 -16.11
C VAL A 947 29.29 25.95 -17.44
N VAL A 948 29.83 26.81 -18.30
CA VAL A 948 30.44 26.43 -19.60
C VAL A 948 31.72 25.63 -19.38
N ASP A 949 32.56 26.03 -18.42
CA ASP A 949 33.79 25.32 -18.04
C ASP A 949 33.48 23.92 -17.44
N ALA A 950 32.27 23.74 -16.84
CA ALA A 950 31.75 22.47 -16.40
C ALA A 950 31.19 21.60 -17.54
N GLY A 951 31.18 22.08 -18.80
CA GLY A 951 30.75 21.34 -19.99
C GLY A 951 29.26 21.50 -20.35
N TYR A 952 28.55 22.54 -19.86
CA TYR A 952 27.13 22.77 -20.09
C TYR A 952 26.88 24.13 -20.73
N GLU A 953 25.71 24.27 -21.38
CA GLU A 953 25.34 25.51 -22.10
C GLU A 953 24.38 26.37 -21.28
N VAL A 954 24.69 27.67 -21.13
CA VAL A 954 23.81 28.65 -20.47
C VAL A 954 22.90 29.30 -21.50
N LYS A 955 21.57 29.24 -21.27
CA LYS A 955 20.55 29.88 -22.14
C LYS A 955 20.12 31.27 -21.67
N GLY A 956 20.35 31.60 -20.42
CA GLY A 956 20.02 32.90 -19.84
C GLY A 956 20.18 32.94 -18.33
N ILE A 957 20.41 34.15 -17.81
CA ILE A 957 20.49 34.44 -16.36
C ILE A 957 19.46 35.53 -16.06
N ILE A 958 18.67 35.32 -15.01
CA ILE A 958 17.64 36.27 -14.56
C ILE A 958 17.89 36.58 -13.09
N THR A 959 18.00 37.86 -12.73
CA THR A 959 18.09 38.32 -11.33
C THR A 959 16.66 38.40 -10.77
N LYS A 960 16.46 37.83 -9.58
CA LYS A 960 15.16 37.83 -8.86
C LYS A 960 15.23 38.72 -7.65
#